data_5086d6a5c0901bef80112aad5eded792
#
_entry.id   5086d6a5c0901bef80112aad5eded792
#
_cell.length_a   1.000
_cell.length_b   1.000
_cell.length_c   1.000
_cell.angle_alpha   90.00
_cell.angle_beta   90.00
_cell.angle_gamma   90.00
#
_symmetry.space_group_name_H-M   'P 1'
#
loop_
_entity.id
_entity.type
_entity.pdbx_description
1 polymer ?
#
loop_
_entity_poly.entity_id
_entity_poly.type
_entity_poly.pdbx_seq_one_letter_code
_entity_poly.pdbx_strand_id
1 'polypeptide(L)'
;MSKKIGYVCMALLLTMNTAALADEEASNSGDHLIINELMQSNIDCWMDDLNDFPDSWVELYNPSSANIDLSNYSLGVVPDAGEAWKLPSQTIAPGKYVIVCCDKEATKLHTPFRLESGKGCNVYLFRDGQIIDKVENLAKQPAPNIAYGRQTDGSNEWGYQLTPTPNKANSGEVCDGNHILGEPVFSQKGFVINGSKSFRLKLTLPEGSPEGTEIRYTTNGTEPTASSSKCGSSGFAINKSTTVRARLFCNGWLSPRSTVESYIFHDKDLTIPIISIVIDDKYLNDAKIGIFANNNNHDNPHDWRRPMNIELFDATDEPSRLNQLCETRITGGWSRDASRKSMAVYAHKRFGTKKLDYEFFPDQRPGVTDFKSVVLRNAGNDRDGIYMRDAICQRTMAEHTDIDWQAWRPAVIYINGAYHCILNIRERGNENNIATNYGLEDIDLIENDELKEGTRDFYDAFTKFYQEKGHTLEEYAKWIDLEEYMNVMAMNLYFCNLDFPGNNNVMWRPRTEDGRWRWIVKDVDYALGLYGHAASHNILKQYYNPTSKEYNDISFSITEPATRLFRNMMEDPDFQREMIDRLSIYMGDFLNEKGVRAIWDPMYNLLMGEWQRHRDAVYNNPWWPNYNDELRSSRNWLSQRTAEMYKHIGSQFNLGSPIPLTINVENGEEDLVGLTFNDVPLTKNSFDGKFYFTRAIRLENNNDEQPIAGWRIAETKSGSTTTREISGSTLSLEMPACSKLAITAIVGTPDGMGTITTLPDLSQGNVYDLNGRIIRQGTTSLEGLPHGIYIVNRRKVIK
;
A
#
# COMPACT_ATOMS: atom_id res chain seq x y z
N MET A 1 -14.49 -16.22 68.80
CA MET A 1 -13.87 -15.43 69.87
C MET A 1 -13.46 -14.11 69.30
N SER A 2 -14.27 -13.11 69.23
CA SER A 2 -14.57 -12.10 70.22
C SER A 2 -13.32 -11.34 70.71
N LYS A 3 -13.22 -10.06 70.30
CA LYS A 3 -13.12 -8.92 71.20
C LYS A 3 -13.25 -7.60 70.43
N LYS A 4 -14.25 -6.88 70.79
CA LYS A 4 -14.51 -5.45 70.61
C LYS A 4 -13.63 -4.66 71.57
N ILE A 5 -13.28 -3.43 71.24
CA ILE A 5 -13.01 -2.24 72.08
C ILE A 5 -12.82 -1.11 71.02
N GLY A 6 -13.45 0.07 70.97
CA GLY A 6 -14.09 0.87 71.93
C GLY A 6 -13.88 2.32 71.53
N TYR A 7 -14.94 3.05 71.29
CA TYR A 7 -14.91 4.49 70.90
C TYR A 7 -14.44 5.37 72.05
N VAL A 8 -13.65 6.41 71.72
CA VAL A 8 -13.62 7.68 72.46
C VAL A 8 -13.65 8.81 71.43
N CYS A 9 -14.77 9.57 71.45
CA CYS A 9 -14.91 10.86 70.77
C CYS A 9 -14.13 11.93 71.53
N MET A 10 -13.31 12.68 70.84
CA MET A 10 -12.82 13.98 71.29
C MET A 10 -13.08 15.01 70.20
N ALA A 11 -14.08 15.85 70.42
CA ALA A 11 -14.41 16.97 69.58
C ALA A 11 -13.42 18.09 69.88
N LEU A 12 -12.59 18.45 68.88
CA LEU A 12 -11.88 19.72 68.85
C LEU A 12 -12.52 20.61 67.81
N LEU A 13 -13.15 21.69 68.27
CA LEU A 13 -13.57 22.81 67.49
C LEU A 13 -12.30 23.52 66.95
N LEU A 14 -11.99 23.36 65.66
CA LEU A 14 -11.14 24.30 64.95
C LEU A 14 -12.05 25.17 64.06
N THR A 15 -12.13 26.44 64.43
CA THR A 15 -12.68 27.46 63.53
C THR A 15 -11.78 27.53 62.30
N MET A 16 -12.26 26.93 61.18
CA MET A 16 -11.66 27.21 59.87
C MET A 16 -12.23 28.52 59.33
N ASN A 17 -11.32 29.51 59.25
CA ASN A 17 -11.51 30.64 58.35
C ASN A 17 -11.73 30.09 56.94
N THR A 18 -12.94 30.15 56.45
CA THR A 18 -13.23 30.00 55.01
C THR A 18 -12.75 31.28 54.35
N ALA A 19 -11.46 31.31 53.98
CA ALA A 19 -11.05 32.13 52.86
C ALA A 19 -11.77 31.54 51.64
N ALA A 20 -12.80 32.18 51.19
CA ALA A 20 -13.35 31.99 49.87
C ALA A 20 -12.19 32.17 48.88
N LEU A 21 -11.75 31.05 48.27
CA LEU A 21 -11.07 31.15 46.99
C LEU A 21 -12.12 31.71 46.04
N ALA A 22 -12.13 33.02 45.88
CA ALA A 22 -12.71 33.62 44.72
C ALA A 22 -11.94 33.00 43.54
N ASP A 23 -12.67 32.22 42.73
CA ASP A 23 -12.25 32.02 41.37
C ASP A 23 -11.99 33.44 40.82
N GLU A 24 -10.72 33.80 40.66
CA GLU A 24 -10.35 34.89 39.80
C GLU A 24 -10.83 34.48 38.41
N GLU A 25 -12.06 34.87 38.04
CA GLU A 25 -12.39 35.08 36.65
C GLU A 25 -11.27 35.96 36.12
N ALA A 26 -10.37 35.33 35.34
CA ALA A 26 -9.37 36.08 34.58
C ALA A 26 -10.16 37.05 33.74
N SER A 27 -10.23 38.30 34.18
CA SER A 27 -10.76 39.41 33.39
C SER A 27 -9.94 39.41 32.12
N ASN A 28 -10.57 39.11 31.00
CA ASN A 28 -9.99 39.24 29.66
C ASN A 28 -9.54 40.66 29.48
N SER A 29 -8.38 41.03 30.04
CA SER A 29 -7.74 42.29 29.74
C SER A 29 -7.30 42.19 28.29
N GLY A 30 -7.95 42.94 27.40
CA GLY A 30 -7.81 42.83 25.94
C GLY A 30 -6.43 43.21 25.38
N ASP A 31 -5.34 42.76 26.00
CA ASP A 31 -3.96 43.06 25.65
C ASP A 31 -3.16 41.83 25.13
N HIS A 32 -3.79 40.71 24.96
CA HIS A 32 -3.15 39.44 24.47
C HIS A 32 -4.04 38.70 23.50
N LEU A 33 -3.45 37.71 22.75
CA LEU A 33 -4.18 36.80 21.91
C LEU A 33 -5.03 35.84 22.74
N ILE A 34 -6.13 35.41 22.16
CA ILE A 34 -7.02 34.41 22.74
C ILE A 34 -7.32 33.32 21.73
N ILE A 35 -7.66 32.13 22.22
CA ILE A 35 -8.21 31.05 21.41
C ILE A 35 -9.66 31.44 21.07
N ASN A 36 -9.98 31.49 19.78
CA ASN A 36 -11.29 31.93 19.29
C ASN A 36 -12.15 30.80 18.75
N GLU A 37 -11.54 29.92 17.95
CA GLU A 37 -12.18 28.75 17.34
C GLU A 37 -11.15 27.60 17.15
N LEU A 38 -11.59 26.36 17.18
CA LEU A 38 -10.72 25.21 16.91
C LEU A 38 -11.50 24.05 16.28
N MET A 39 -10.78 23.22 15.51
CA MET A 39 -11.33 22.05 14.83
C MET A 39 -10.40 20.85 15.00
N GLN A 40 -10.92 19.77 15.60
CA GLN A 40 -10.15 18.52 15.81
C GLN A 40 -10.06 17.66 14.55
N SER A 41 -11.00 17.81 13.61
CA SER A 41 -11.06 17.02 12.37
C SER A 41 -11.51 17.90 11.22
N ASN A 42 -10.53 18.42 10.49
CA ASN A 42 -10.71 19.24 9.30
C ASN A 42 -10.60 18.36 8.05
N ILE A 43 -11.69 18.22 7.32
CA ILE A 43 -11.68 17.53 6.02
C ILE A 43 -11.39 18.53 4.90
N ASP A 44 -12.20 19.58 4.80
CA ASP A 44 -12.10 20.60 3.74
C ASP A 44 -12.67 21.97 4.16
N CYS A 45 -12.77 22.21 5.47
CA CYS A 45 -13.24 23.49 6.00
C CYS A 45 -12.21 24.61 5.84
N TRP A 46 -10.94 24.31 6.09
CA TRP A 46 -9.82 25.23 5.96
C TRP A 46 -8.68 24.60 5.16
N MET A 47 -8.21 25.31 4.13
CA MET A 47 -7.03 24.97 3.32
C MET A 47 -5.88 25.91 3.72
N ASP A 48 -4.70 25.35 3.94
CA ASP A 48 -3.51 26.09 4.36
C ASP A 48 -2.78 26.80 3.21
N ASP A 49 -1.62 27.38 3.51
CA ASP A 49 -0.76 28.06 2.55
C ASP A 49 0.06 27.12 1.65
N LEU A 50 0.02 25.80 1.94
CA LEU A 50 0.61 24.74 1.12
C LEU A 50 -0.39 24.16 0.11
N ASN A 51 -1.61 24.69 0.09
CA ASN A 51 -2.76 24.16 -0.67
C ASN A 51 -3.16 22.74 -0.24
N ASP A 52 -3.01 22.42 1.06
CA ASP A 52 -3.49 21.16 1.63
C ASP A 52 -4.47 21.40 2.78
N PHE A 53 -5.10 20.36 3.28
CA PHE A 53 -6.02 20.42 4.40
C PHE A 53 -5.34 19.89 5.66
N PRO A 54 -4.96 20.77 6.63
CA PRO A 54 -4.37 20.32 7.88
C PRO A 54 -5.35 19.41 8.62
N ASP A 55 -4.85 18.43 9.35
CA ASP A 55 -5.69 17.47 10.10
C ASP A 55 -6.63 18.14 11.10
N SER A 56 -6.11 19.19 11.76
CA SER A 56 -6.80 20.00 12.77
C SER A 56 -6.19 21.40 12.80
N TRP A 57 -6.88 22.35 13.43
CA TRP A 57 -6.39 23.72 13.53
C TRP A 57 -6.93 24.44 14.77
N VAL A 58 -6.23 25.50 15.17
CA VAL A 58 -6.62 26.45 16.23
C VAL A 58 -6.55 27.84 15.67
N GLU A 59 -7.62 28.62 15.80
CA GLU A 59 -7.66 30.03 15.48
C GLU A 59 -7.36 30.86 16.72
N LEU A 60 -6.42 31.81 16.59
CA LEU A 60 -6.13 32.83 17.58
C LEU A 60 -6.65 34.16 17.08
N TYR A 61 -7.24 34.95 17.98
CA TYR A 61 -7.80 36.28 17.72
C TYR A 61 -7.07 37.32 18.53
N ASN A 62 -6.83 38.49 17.93
CA ASN A 62 -6.30 39.66 18.61
C ASN A 62 -7.43 40.63 19.00
N PRO A 63 -7.95 40.64 20.24
CA PRO A 63 -8.97 41.55 20.72
C PRO A 63 -8.41 42.93 21.10
N SER A 64 -7.09 43.09 21.14
CA SER A 64 -6.45 44.30 21.58
C SER A 64 -6.51 45.43 20.52
N SER A 65 -6.21 46.68 20.96
CA SER A 65 -6.07 47.80 20.04
C SER A 65 -4.68 47.97 19.44
N ALA A 66 -3.73 47.02 19.75
CA ALA A 66 -2.35 47.07 19.32
C ALA A 66 -1.98 45.84 18.47
N ASN A 67 -0.93 45.99 17.68
CA ASN A 67 -0.32 44.83 16.99
C ASN A 67 0.32 43.89 18.01
N ILE A 68 0.16 42.60 17.83
CA ILE A 68 0.75 41.55 18.67
C ILE A 68 1.70 40.72 17.85
N ASP A 69 2.92 40.45 18.34
CA ASP A 69 3.89 39.52 17.75
C ASP A 69 3.71 38.12 18.35
N LEU A 70 3.49 37.13 17.49
CA LEU A 70 3.30 35.74 17.87
C LEU A 70 4.53 35.12 18.55
N SER A 71 5.74 35.64 18.32
CA SER A 71 6.98 35.08 18.87
C SER A 71 7.04 35.01 20.40
N ASN A 72 6.15 35.77 21.09
CA ASN A 72 6.01 35.76 22.54
C ASN A 72 5.04 34.69 23.03
N TYR A 73 4.44 33.92 22.12
CA TYR A 73 3.41 32.91 22.43
C TYR A 73 3.87 31.51 22.10
N SER A 74 3.27 30.55 22.79
CA SER A 74 3.41 29.11 22.50
C SER A 74 2.05 28.46 22.60
N LEU A 75 1.86 27.40 21.81
CA LEU A 75 0.65 26.59 21.78
C LEU A 75 0.99 25.16 22.21
N GLY A 76 0.16 24.56 23.09
CA GLY A 76 0.38 23.21 23.59
C GLY A 76 -0.94 22.45 23.81
N VAL A 77 -0.81 21.13 24.00
CA VAL A 77 -1.93 20.24 24.34
C VAL A 77 -1.84 19.70 25.77
N VAL A 78 -0.79 20.06 26.48
CA VAL A 78 -0.58 19.82 27.91
C VAL A 78 -0.29 21.14 28.62
N PRO A 79 -0.61 21.27 29.96
CA PRO A 79 -0.45 22.50 30.70
C PRO A 79 1.02 22.76 31.14
N ASP A 80 1.97 22.45 30.26
CA ASP A 80 3.40 22.64 30.48
C ASP A 80 4.00 23.51 29.38
N ALA A 81 4.47 24.69 29.73
CA ALA A 81 5.10 25.62 28.81
C ALA A 81 6.41 25.09 28.21
N GLY A 82 7.09 24.16 28.89
CA GLY A 82 8.32 23.50 28.42
C GLY A 82 8.07 22.53 27.26
N GLU A 83 6.86 21.97 27.17
CA GLU A 83 6.41 21.09 26.10
C GLU A 83 5.64 21.84 24.99
N ALA A 84 5.32 23.12 25.21
CA ALA A 84 4.56 23.90 24.27
C ALA A 84 5.41 24.31 23.05
N TRP A 85 4.80 24.23 21.86
CA TRP A 85 5.44 24.64 20.61
C TRP A 85 5.42 26.17 20.49
N LYS A 86 6.60 26.76 20.28
CA LYS A 86 6.77 28.21 20.15
C LYS A 86 6.29 28.68 18.76
N LEU A 87 5.40 29.69 18.74
CA LEU A 87 4.93 30.25 17.49
C LEU A 87 6.05 31.08 16.80
N PRO A 88 6.07 31.07 15.45
CA PRO A 88 7.03 31.88 14.69
C PRO A 88 6.72 33.39 14.84
N SER A 89 7.71 34.25 14.56
CA SER A 89 7.48 35.71 14.55
C SER A 89 6.56 36.08 13.38
N GLN A 90 5.40 36.62 13.72
CA GLN A 90 4.41 37.19 12.81
C GLN A 90 3.56 38.19 13.56
N THR A 91 3.29 39.33 12.96
CA THR A 91 2.47 40.37 13.57
C THR A 91 0.99 40.19 13.22
N ILE A 92 0.13 40.18 14.25
CA ILE A 92 -1.33 40.15 14.11
C ILE A 92 -1.90 41.49 14.49
N ALA A 93 -2.53 42.16 13.53
CA ALA A 93 -3.15 43.48 13.74
C ALA A 93 -4.43 43.36 14.62
N PRO A 94 -4.88 44.50 15.23
CA PRO A 94 -6.13 44.56 15.99
C PRO A 94 -7.32 43.98 15.22
N GLY A 95 -8.13 43.19 15.87
CA GLY A 95 -9.33 42.56 15.29
C GLY A 95 -9.04 41.54 14.18
N LYS A 96 -7.81 41.03 14.09
CA LYS A 96 -7.43 40.00 13.10
C LYS A 96 -7.20 38.64 13.73
N TYR A 97 -7.21 37.61 12.87
CA TYR A 97 -7.10 36.21 13.21
C TYR A 97 -5.81 35.63 12.64
N VAL A 98 -5.38 34.55 13.23
CA VAL A 98 -4.34 33.67 12.67
C VAL A 98 -4.71 32.23 12.95
N ILE A 99 -4.61 31.35 11.93
CA ILE A 99 -4.85 29.93 12.08
C ILE A 99 -3.51 29.23 12.23
N VAL A 100 -3.41 28.44 13.29
CA VAL A 100 -2.29 27.53 13.56
C VAL A 100 -2.73 26.13 13.17
N CYS A 101 -2.10 25.56 12.14
CA CYS A 101 -2.36 24.22 11.64
C CYS A 101 -1.75 23.17 12.59
N CYS A 102 -2.55 22.21 13.03
CA CYS A 102 -2.10 21.14 13.91
C CYS A 102 -2.08 19.82 13.14
N ASP A 103 -0.97 19.48 12.46
CA ASP A 103 -0.84 18.42 11.47
C ASP A 103 0.49 17.64 11.51
N LYS A 104 1.43 18.04 12.38
CA LYS A 104 2.78 17.46 12.56
C LYS A 104 3.82 17.90 11.53
N GLU A 105 3.56 18.86 10.69
CA GLU A 105 4.54 19.36 9.70
C GLU A 105 5.71 20.15 10.35
N ALA A 106 5.50 20.68 11.55
CA ALA A 106 6.51 21.41 12.34
C ALA A 106 7.24 22.55 11.59
N THR A 107 6.53 23.27 10.72
CA THR A 107 7.08 24.36 9.91
C THR A 107 6.12 25.55 9.88
N LYS A 108 6.63 26.77 9.82
CA LYS A 108 5.82 28.02 9.82
C LYS A 108 4.75 28.00 10.93
N LEU A 109 3.45 28.07 10.58
CA LEU A 109 2.30 27.99 11.49
C LEU A 109 1.72 26.56 11.60
N HIS A 110 2.54 25.54 11.36
CA HIS A 110 2.20 24.12 11.50
C HIS A 110 2.90 23.53 12.72
N THR A 111 2.13 22.95 13.64
CA THR A 111 2.66 22.39 14.88
C THR A 111 3.25 20.98 14.69
N PRO A 112 4.13 20.52 15.60
CA PRO A 112 4.62 19.15 15.63
C PRO A 112 3.60 18.15 16.22
N PHE A 113 2.38 18.58 16.52
CA PHE A 113 1.32 17.74 17.08
C PHE A 113 -0.01 17.92 16.32
N ARG A 114 -0.96 17.02 16.60
CA ARG A 114 -2.35 17.10 16.14
C ARG A 114 -3.28 17.22 17.33
N LEU A 115 -4.43 17.86 17.13
CA LEU A 115 -5.54 17.71 18.06
C LEU A 115 -6.15 16.31 17.89
N GLU A 116 -6.50 15.66 19.00
CA GLU A 116 -7.07 14.32 18.97
C GLU A 116 -8.52 14.33 18.48
N SER A 117 -8.78 13.75 17.32
CA SER A 117 -10.13 13.67 16.73
C SER A 117 -10.98 12.50 17.25
N GLY A 118 -10.33 11.43 17.74
CA GLY A 118 -11.03 10.22 18.22
C GLY A 118 -11.47 10.25 19.67
N LYS A 119 -10.97 11.19 20.45
CA LYS A 119 -11.27 11.46 21.87
C LYS A 119 -11.20 12.95 22.13
N GLY A 120 -11.52 13.38 23.34
CA GLY A 120 -11.37 14.79 23.73
C GLY A 120 -9.91 15.27 23.71
N CYS A 121 -9.73 16.58 23.68
CA CYS A 121 -8.42 17.21 23.72
C CYS A 121 -8.42 18.44 24.63
N ASN A 122 -7.20 18.90 24.95
CA ASN A 122 -6.96 20.20 25.60
C ASN A 122 -6.14 21.04 24.65
N VAL A 123 -6.28 22.38 24.78
CA VAL A 123 -5.47 23.37 24.09
C VAL A 123 -5.10 24.47 25.07
N TYR A 124 -3.84 24.83 25.14
CA TYR A 124 -3.30 25.87 26.03
C TYR A 124 -2.53 26.89 25.20
N LEU A 125 -2.88 28.15 25.39
CA LEU A 125 -2.13 29.29 24.85
C LEU A 125 -1.27 29.90 25.96
N PHE A 126 0.03 29.96 25.72
CA PHE A 126 1.00 30.50 26.64
C PHE A 126 1.54 31.85 26.14
N ARG A 127 1.82 32.76 27.06
CA ARG A 127 2.62 33.96 26.84
C ARG A 127 3.68 34.05 27.94
N ASP A 128 4.92 34.23 27.57
CA ASP A 128 6.05 34.31 28.52
C ASP A 128 6.08 33.15 29.55
N GLY A 129 5.70 31.96 29.11
CA GLY A 129 5.66 30.74 29.93
C GLY A 129 4.45 30.60 30.85
N GLN A 130 3.50 31.54 30.83
CA GLN A 130 2.25 31.48 31.61
C GLN A 130 1.06 31.14 30.70
N ILE A 131 0.13 30.30 31.19
CA ILE A 131 -1.13 30.04 30.50
C ILE A 131 -1.97 31.32 30.56
N ILE A 132 -2.37 31.85 29.41
CA ILE A 132 -3.18 33.06 29.30
C ILE A 132 -4.59 32.75 28.75
N ASP A 133 -4.75 31.69 28.04
CA ASP A 133 -6.06 31.20 27.59
C ASP A 133 -6.00 29.66 27.39
N LYS A 134 -7.16 29.00 27.52
CA LYS A 134 -7.22 27.55 27.41
C LYS A 134 -8.59 27.03 27.03
N VAL A 135 -8.62 25.84 26.40
CA VAL A 135 -9.79 24.99 26.24
C VAL A 135 -9.46 23.63 26.85
N GLU A 136 -10.10 23.27 27.93
CA GLU A 136 -9.84 22.01 28.63
C GLU A 136 -11.03 21.06 28.53
N ASN A 137 -10.74 19.77 28.54
CA ASN A 137 -11.73 18.71 28.52
C ASN A 137 -12.73 18.82 27.35
N LEU A 138 -12.28 19.40 26.22
CA LEU A 138 -13.12 19.44 25.03
C LEU A 138 -13.47 18.00 24.64
N ALA A 139 -14.75 17.71 24.52
CA ALA A 139 -15.23 16.42 24.08
C ALA A 139 -14.76 16.10 22.65
N LYS A 140 -14.84 14.84 22.27
CA LYS A 140 -14.69 14.43 20.88
C LYS A 140 -15.61 15.25 20.00
N GLN A 141 -15.09 15.81 18.91
CA GLN A 141 -15.86 16.54 17.90
C GLN A 141 -17.06 15.70 17.40
N PRO A 142 -18.29 16.24 17.37
CA PRO A 142 -19.51 15.49 17.01
C PRO A 142 -19.46 14.86 15.61
N ALA A 143 -18.91 15.59 14.64
CA ALA A 143 -18.63 15.10 13.29
C ALA A 143 -17.49 15.94 12.67
N PRO A 144 -16.80 15.43 11.63
CA PRO A 144 -15.78 16.21 10.90
C PRO A 144 -16.33 17.53 10.36
N ASN A 145 -15.45 18.53 10.23
CA ASN A 145 -15.80 19.89 9.80
C ASN A 145 -16.76 20.64 10.74
N ILE A 146 -16.88 20.24 11.99
CA ILE A 146 -17.63 20.97 13.02
C ILE A 146 -16.62 21.58 13.97
N ALA A 147 -16.57 22.90 14.04
CA ALA A 147 -15.66 23.62 14.91
C ALA A 147 -16.29 23.91 16.28
N TYR A 148 -15.45 24.00 17.31
CA TYR A 148 -15.81 24.47 18.63
C TYR A 148 -15.18 25.83 18.86
N GLY A 149 -15.99 26.84 19.23
CA GLY A 149 -15.48 28.21 19.34
C GLY A 149 -16.29 29.07 20.28
N ARG A 150 -15.78 30.26 20.50
CA ARG A 150 -16.52 31.32 21.20
C ARG A 150 -17.74 31.68 20.39
N GLN A 151 -18.86 32.05 21.06
CA GLN A 151 -20.10 32.42 20.37
C GLN A 151 -19.87 33.61 19.47
N THR A 152 -19.28 34.67 20.01
CA THR A 152 -18.75 35.79 19.26
C THR A 152 -17.30 36.02 19.64
N ASP A 153 -16.55 36.72 18.81
CA ASP A 153 -15.13 36.98 19.05
C ASP A 153 -14.88 37.53 20.46
N GLY A 154 -14.04 36.81 21.20
CA GLY A 154 -13.67 37.21 22.55
C GLY A 154 -14.72 36.99 23.65
N SER A 155 -15.90 36.43 23.33
CA SER A 155 -16.91 36.14 24.38
C SER A 155 -16.48 34.96 25.25
N ASN A 156 -17.02 34.89 26.49
CA ASN A 156 -16.78 33.75 27.37
C ASN A 156 -17.75 32.56 27.11
N GLU A 157 -18.75 32.79 26.25
CA GLU A 157 -19.68 31.73 25.86
C GLU A 157 -19.10 30.87 24.72
N TRP A 158 -19.13 29.55 24.87
CA TRP A 158 -18.57 28.57 23.92
C TRP A 158 -19.63 27.59 23.46
N GLY A 159 -19.46 27.13 22.22
CA GLY A 159 -20.29 26.07 21.67
C GLY A 159 -19.75 25.54 20.34
N TYR A 160 -20.45 24.57 19.78
CA TYR A 160 -20.17 24.12 18.42
C TYR A 160 -20.77 25.07 17.42
N GLN A 161 -19.94 25.60 16.52
CA GLN A 161 -20.35 26.56 15.49
C GLN A 161 -21.30 25.88 14.49
N LEU A 162 -22.52 26.46 14.29
CA LEU A 162 -23.43 25.96 13.24
C LEU A 162 -22.79 26.09 11.84
N THR A 163 -21.96 27.09 11.66
CA THR A 163 -21.09 27.27 10.49
C THR A 163 -19.71 27.69 10.97
N PRO A 164 -18.66 26.88 10.77
CA PRO A 164 -17.28 27.28 11.09
C PRO A 164 -16.88 28.57 10.37
N THR A 165 -16.09 29.39 11.05
CA THR A 165 -15.72 30.71 10.58
C THR A 165 -14.20 30.96 10.50
N PRO A 166 -13.38 30.04 9.96
CA PRO A 166 -11.94 30.19 9.95
C PRO A 166 -11.51 31.51 9.27
N ASN A 167 -10.66 32.27 9.96
CA ASN A 167 -10.13 33.58 9.55
C ASN A 167 -11.21 34.67 9.35
N LYS A 168 -12.31 34.53 10.09
CA LYS A 168 -13.44 35.51 10.07
C LYS A 168 -14.05 35.59 11.46
N ALA A 169 -14.86 36.67 11.67
CA ALA A 169 -15.62 36.83 12.89
C ALA A 169 -16.60 35.65 13.11
N ASN A 170 -16.69 35.18 14.35
CA ASN A 170 -17.65 34.17 14.75
C ASN A 170 -19.09 34.64 14.51
N SER A 171 -19.94 33.77 13.98
CA SER A 171 -21.30 34.10 13.52
C SER A 171 -22.29 34.45 14.63
N GLY A 172 -21.99 34.06 15.87
CA GLY A 172 -22.92 34.18 17.01
C GLY A 172 -23.86 32.98 17.13
N GLU A 173 -23.83 32.03 16.18
CA GLU A 173 -24.72 30.88 16.13
C GLU A 173 -23.97 29.60 16.58
N VAL A 174 -24.16 29.23 17.84
CA VAL A 174 -23.57 28.05 18.45
C VAL A 174 -24.66 27.16 19.06
N CYS A 175 -24.36 25.88 19.19
CA CYS A 175 -25.19 24.93 19.91
C CYS A 175 -24.35 23.95 20.72
N ASP A 176 -24.99 23.13 21.54
CA ASP A 176 -24.33 21.97 22.16
C ASP A 176 -24.12 20.84 21.13
N GLY A 177 -23.20 19.94 21.42
CA GLY A 177 -22.85 18.85 20.51
C GLY A 177 -23.96 17.78 20.32
N ASN A 178 -25.06 17.87 21.05
CA ASN A 178 -26.20 16.94 20.94
C ASN A 178 -27.20 17.39 19.87
N HIS A 179 -27.18 18.67 19.48
CA HIS A 179 -28.00 19.20 18.39
C HIS A 179 -27.37 18.89 17.03
N ILE A 180 -27.24 17.61 16.71
CA ILE A 180 -26.63 17.12 15.46
C ILE A 180 -27.64 16.32 14.64
N LEU A 181 -27.74 16.63 13.34
CA LEU A 181 -28.61 15.90 12.41
C LEU A 181 -28.02 14.52 12.07
N GLY A 182 -28.91 13.56 11.84
CA GLY A 182 -28.54 12.24 11.32
C GLY A 182 -28.22 12.27 9.83
N GLU A 183 -28.21 11.09 9.21
CA GLU A 183 -27.96 10.91 7.78
C GLU A 183 -29.28 10.73 7.02
N PRO A 184 -29.40 11.25 5.77
CA PRO A 184 -30.55 10.95 4.93
C PRO A 184 -30.65 9.46 4.62
N VAL A 185 -31.87 8.92 4.63
CA VAL A 185 -32.12 7.52 4.31
C VAL A 185 -32.46 7.38 2.82
N PHE A 186 -31.61 6.66 2.10
CA PHE A 186 -31.81 6.34 0.69
C PHE A 186 -32.72 5.13 0.55
N SER A 187 -33.71 5.21 -0.34
CA SER A 187 -34.62 4.08 -0.64
C SER A 187 -33.91 2.87 -1.24
N GLN A 188 -32.75 3.10 -1.85
CA GLN A 188 -31.86 2.07 -2.38
C GLN A 188 -30.43 2.50 -2.15
N LYS A 189 -29.59 1.57 -1.70
CA LYS A 189 -28.13 1.75 -1.69
C LYS A 189 -27.59 1.87 -3.11
N GLY A 190 -26.38 2.40 -3.25
CA GLY A 190 -25.70 2.44 -4.54
C GLY A 190 -25.48 1.04 -5.10
N PHE A 191 -25.63 0.87 -6.40
CA PHE A 191 -25.44 -0.40 -7.09
C PHE A 191 -25.14 -0.21 -8.57
N VAL A 192 -24.64 -1.26 -9.21
CA VAL A 192 -24.41 -1.30 -10.66
C VAL A 192 -25.64 -1.90 -11.34
N ILE A 193 -26.18 -1.20 -12.33
CA ILE A 193 -27.40 -1.57 -13.05
C ILE A 193 -26.98 -2.17 -14.39
N ASN A 194 -27.34 -3.44 -14.62
CA ASN A 194 -27.16 -4.05 -15.94
C ASN A 194 -28.24 -3.55 -16.89
N GLY A 195 -27.83 -2.82 -17.94
CA GLY A 195 -28.74 -2.28 -18.95
C GLY A 195 -29.19 -0.84 -18.68
N SER A 196 -30.42 -0.50 -19.16
CA SER A 196 -30.92 0.89 -19.23
C SER A 196 -32.19 1.15 -18.39
N LYS A 197 -32.47 0.35 -17.38
CA LYS A 197 -33.68 0.49 -16.56
C LYS A 197 -33.58 1.68 -15.62
N SER A 198 -34.37 2.73 -15.88
CA SER A 198 -34.52 3.85 -14.94
C SER A 198 -35.34 3.46 -13.71
N PHE A 199 -35.05 4.11 -12.58
CA PHE A 199 -35.85 3.98 -11.34
C PHE A 199 -36.00 5.33 -10.65
N ARG A 200 -36.87 5.40 -9.65
CA ARG A 200 -37.01 6.59 -8.79
C ARG A 200 -36.31 6.38 -7.46
N LEU A 201 -35.34 7.23 -7.21
CA LEU A 201 -34.68 7.30 -5.90
C LEU A 201 -35.50 8.21 -4.98
N LYS A 202 -35.83 7.73 -3.80
CA LYS A 202 -36.43 8.53 -2.72
C LYS A 202 -35.42 8.70 -1.59
N LEU A 203 -35.40 9.89 -1.02
CA LEU A 203 -34.66 10.22 0.18
C LEU A 203 -35.68 10.55 1.28
N THR A 204 -35.50 9.97 2.45
CA THR A 204 -36.36 10.23 3.60
C THR A 204 -35.54 10.67 4.82
N LEU A 205 -36.19 11.38 5.72
CA LEU A 205 -35.59 11.76 7.00
C LEU A 205 -35.44 10.51 7.89
N PRO A 206 -34.33 10.40 8.64
CA PRO A 206 -34.24 9.39 9.70
C PRO A 206 -35.25 9.67 10.80
N GLU A 207 -35.61 8.61 11.55
CA GLU A 207 -36.50 8.73 12.70
C GLU A 207 -35.92 9.69 13.75
N GLY A 208 -36.77 10.52 14.35
CA GLY A 208 -36.36 11.52 15.34
C GLY A 208 -35.79 12.80 14.75
N SER A 209 -35.81 13.02 13.43
CA SER A 209 -35.42 14.29 12.83
C SER A 209 -36.25 15.45 13.38
N PRO A 210 -35.63 16.60 13.73
CA PRO A 210 -36.36 17.78 14.21
C PRO A 210 -37.33 18.33 13.16
N GLU A 211 -38.37 18.99 13.61
CA GLU A 211 -39.34 19.66 12.73
C GLU A 211 -38.65 20.72 11.86
N GLY A 212 -39.02 20.81 10.62
CA GLY A 212 -38.39 21.73 9.66
C GLY A 212 -37.11 21.22 9.00
N THR A 213 -36.66 19.98 9.31
CA THR A 213 -35.50 19.39 8.63
C THR A 213 -35.76 19.20 7.14
N GLU A 214 -34.79 19.63 6.33
CA GLU A 214 -34.81 19.51 4.87
C GLU A 214 -33.69 18.59 4.35
N ILE A 215 -34.01 17.81 3.32
CA ILE A 215 -32.99 17.02 2.59
C ILE A 215 -32.56 17.82 1.38
N ARG A 216 -31.27 18.15 1.31
CA ARG A 216 -30.65 18.77 0.13
C ARG A 216 -29.73 17.77 -0.55
N TYR A 217 -29.65 17.83 -1.88
CA TYR A 217 -28.80 16.90 -2.63
C TYR A 217 -28.13 17.53 -3.84
N THR A 218 -27.06 16.90 -4.29
CA THR A 218 -26.35 17.20 -5.54
C THR A 218 -26.10 15.91 -6.31
N THR A 219 -25.85 16.02 -7.62
CA THR A 219 -25.56 14.88 -8.51
C THR A 219 -24.29 15.10 -9.35
N ASN A 220 -23.47 16.07 -8.97
CA ASN A 220 -22.26 16.49 -9.68
C ASN A 220 -20.99 16.35 -8.84
N GLY A 221 -21.06 15.63 -7.73
CA GLY A 221 -19.93 15.42 -6.82
C GLY A 221 -19.67 16.54 -5.79
N THR A 222 -20.34 17.70 -5.91
CA THR A 222 -20.19 18.80 -4.94
C THR A 222 -20.91 18.50 -3.63
N GLU A 223 -20.39 18.99 -2.50
CA GLU A 223 -21.05 18.88 -1.21
C GLU A 223 -22.35 19.73 -1.20
N PRO A 224 -23.51 19.14 -0.78
CA PRO A 224 -24.78 19.89 -0.69
C PRO A 224 -24.71 21.03 0.32
N THR A 225 -25.26 22.18 -0.05
CA THR A 225 -25.46 23.36 0.80
C THR A 225 -26.95 23.56 1.06
N ALA A 226 -27.30 24.49 1.97
CA ALA A 226 -28.69 24.88 2.21
C ALA A 226 -29.40 25.42 0.97
N SER A 227 -28.67 25.89 -0.03
CA SER A 227 -29.19 26.35 -1.34
C SER A 227 -29.24 25.28 -2.42
N SER A 228 -28.71 24.08 -2.18
CA SER A 228 -28.78 22.96 -3.14
C SER A 228 -30.22 22.47 -3.35
N SER A 229 -30.43 21.64 -4.38
CA SER A 229 -31.76 21.10 -4.70
C SER A 229 -32.39 20.41 -3.50
N LYS A 230 -33.67 20.75 -3.20
CA LYS A 230 -34.45 20.09 -2.15
C LYS A 230 -35.05 18.80 -2.69
N CYS A 231 -34.90 17.70 -1.95
CA CYS A 231 -35.58 16.48 -2.29
C CYS A 231 -37.05 16.51 -1.86
N GLY A 232 -37.96 16.34 -2.82
CA GLY A 232 -39.40 16.18 -2.52
C GLY A 232 -39.77 14.74 -2.17
N SER A 233 -40.94 14.54 -1.58
CA SER A 233 -41.44 13.22 -1.15
C SER A 233 -41.59 12.22 -2.30
N SER A 234 -41.77 12.68 -3.55
CA SER A 234 -41.84 11.81 -4.74
C SER A 234 -40.47 11.29 -5.19
N GLY A 235 -39.37 11.82 -4.67
CA GLY A 235 -38.03 11.53 -5.13
C GLY A 235 -37.75 12.03 -6.56
N PHE A 236 -36.67 11.55 -7.18
CA PHE A 236 -36.25 11.93 -8.54
C PHE A 236 -35.80 10.70 -9.33
N ALA A 237 -35.79 10.83 -10.67
CA ALA A 237 -35.42 9.72 -11.54
C ALA A 237 -33.89 9.59 -11.67
N ILE A 238 -33.43 8.35 -11.62
CA ILE A 238 -32.09 7.93 -11.99
C ILE A 238 -32.21 7.18 -13.31
N ASN A 239 -31.68 7.72 -14.40
CA ASN A 239 -31.78 7.17 -15.76
C ASN A 239 -30.44 7.11 -16.49
N LYS A 240 -29.36 7.45 -15.84
CA LYS A 240 -27.97 7.35 -16.30
C LYS A 240 -27.06 7.21 -15.09
N SER A 241 -25.83 6.80 -15.31
CA SER A 241 -24.83 6.76 -14.24
C SER A 241 -24.77 8.10 -13.51
N THR A 242 -24.99 8.05 -12.21
CA THR A 242 -25.18 9.23 -11.35
C THR A 242 -24.67 8.94 -9.95
N THR A 243 -23.92 9.85 -9.38
CA THR A 243 -23.59 9.86 -7.95
C THR A 243 -24.51 10.84 -7.24
N VAL A 244 -25.02 10.49 -6.09
CA VAL A 244 -25.90 11.32 -5.28
C VAL A 244 -25.25 11.60 -3.95
N ARG A 245 -25.01 12.88 -3.64
CA ARG A 245 -24.71 13.34 -2.30
C ARG A 245 -25.96 13.92 -1.68
N ALA A 246 -26.32 13.51 -0.46
CA ALA A 246 -27.46 14.05 0.26
C ALA A 246 -27.06 14.45 1.68
N ARG A 247 -27.61 15.56 2.15
CA ARG A 247 -27.29 16.17 3.45
C ARG A 247 -28.56 16.78 4.07
N LEU A 248 -28.64 16.72 5.39
CA LEU A 248 -29.77 17.30 6.14
C LEU A 248 -29.43 18.72 6.62
N PHE A 249 -30.44 19.60 6.64
CA PHE A 249 -30.35 20.95 7.14
C PHE A 249 -31.56 21.27 8.03
N CYS A 250 -31.31 21.82 9.20
CA CYS A 250 -32.32 22.36 10.11
C CYS A 250 -31.72 23.54 10.89
N ASN A 251 -32.48 24.62 11.05
CA ASN A 251 -32.02 25.79 11.82
C ASN A 251 -31.69 25.40 13.27
N GLY A 252 -30.56 25.87 13.77
CA GLY A 252 -30.10 25.60 15.14
C GLY A 252 -29.52 24.18 15.34
N TRP A 253 -29.32 23.42 14.26
CA TRP A 253 -28.77 22.07 14.30
C TRP A 253 -27.48 21.96 13.48
N LEU A 254 -26.50 21.23 14.03
CA LEU A 254 -25.26 20.87 13.31
C LEU A 254 -25.61 19.95 12.15
N SER A 255 -25.07 20.26 10.99
CA SER A 255 -25.27 19.49 9.76
C SER A 255 -23.97 18.79 9.39
N PRO A 256 -23.84 17.47 9.66
CA PRO A 256 -22.70 16.67 9.21
C PRO A 256 -22.55 16.65 7.69
N ARG A 257 -21.40 16.16 7.20
CA ARG A 257 -21.18 15.98 5.76
C ARG A 257 -22.21 15.04 5.14
N SER A 258 -22.32 15.12 3.80
CA SER A 258 -23.28 14.31 3.05
C SER A 258 -22.98 12.82 3.10
N THR A 259 -24.05 12.02 3.04
CA THR A 259 -24.00 10.60 2.64
C THR A 259 -23.95 10.51 1.12
N VAL A 260 -23.22 9.53 0.58
CA VAL A 260 -22.99 9.33 -0.84
C VAL A 260 -23.45 7.94 -1.27
N GLU A 261 -24.15 7.86 -2.42
CA GLU A 261 -24.51 6.61 -3.07
C GLU A 261 -24.36 6.78 -4.60
N SER A 262 -23.76 5.82 -5.27
CA SER A 262 -23.57 5.82 -6.71
C SER A 262 -24.43 4.77 -7.40
N TYR A 263 -25.05 5.15 -8.50
CA TYR A 263 -25.87 4.31 -9.35
C TYR A 263 -25.23 4.27 -10.72
N ILE A 264 -24.61 3.15 -11.07
CA ILE A 264 -23.79 3.03 -12.28
C ILE A 264 -24.51 2.18 -13.30
N PHE A 265 -24.86 2.76 -14.45
CA PHE A 265 -25.41 2.02 -15.58
C PHE A 265 -24.28 1.39 -16.38
N HIS A 266 -24.26 0.06 -16.40
CA HIS A 266 -23.29 -0.74 -17.12
C HIS A 266 -24.05 -1.65 -18.10
N ASP A 267 -23.51 -1.89 -19.30
CA ASP A 267 -24.22 -2.56 -20.37
C ASP A 267 -23.98 -4.08 -20.43
N LYS A 268 -23.28 -4.63 -19.44
CA LYS A 268 -22.94 -6.05 -19.32
C LYS A 268 -22.63 -6.43 -17.89
N ASP A 269 -22.52 -7.72 -17.62
CA ASP A 269 -22.07 -8.23 -16.35
C ASP A 269 -20.61 -7.85 -16.10
N LEU A 270 -20.27 -7.64 -14.84
CA LEU A 270 -18.92 -7.23 -14.44
C LEU A 270 -17.94 -8.40 -14.58
N THR A 271 -16.87 -8.18 -15.33
CA THR A 271 -15.71 -9.08 -15.36
C THR A 271 -14.61 -8.63 -14.39
N ILE A 272 -14.59 -7.34 -14.07
CA ILE A 272 -13.70 -6.69 -13.10
C ILE A 272 -14.54 -5.73 -12.27
N PRO A 273 -14.13 -5.40 -11.03
CA PRO A 273 -14.89 -4.50 -10.18
C PRO A 273 -15.02 -3.10 -10.75
N ILE A 274 -16.05 -2.39 -10.34
CA ILE A 274 -16.20 -0.95 -10.58
C ILE A 274 -15.85 -0.19 -9.30
N ILE A 275 -15.04 0.85 -9.43
CA ILE A 275 -14.80 1.85 -8.41
C ILE A 275 -15.47 3.16 -8.83
N SER A 276 -16.38 3.66 -8.00
CA SER A 276 -16.93 5.01 -8.12
C SER A 276 -16.22 5.96 -7.18
N ILE A 277 -15.64 7.02 -7.73
CA ILE A 277 -15.00 8.11 -7.00
C ILE A 277 -15.93 9.31 -7.05
N VAL A 278 -16.30 9.83 -5.88
CA VAL A 278 -17.13 11.03 -5.76
C VAL A 278 -16.31 12.13 -5.10
N ILE A 279 -16.03 13.17 -5.85
CA ILE A 279 -15.13 14.25 -5.46
C ILE A 279 -15.63 15.58 -6.03
N ASP A 280 -15.47 16.68 -5.29
CA ASP A 280 -15.79 18.02 -5.81
C ASP A 280 -14.88 18.35 -7.00
N ASP A 281 -15.47 18.82 -8.10
CA ASP A 281 -14.73 19.11 -9.34
C ASP A 281 -13.61 20.14 -9.13
N LYS A 282 -13.77 21.08 -8.22
CA LYS A 282 -12.69 22.04 -7.85
C LYS A 282 -11.43 21.33 -7.32
N TYR A 283 -11.58 20.17 -6.65
CA TYR A 283 -10.44 19.40 -6.14
C TYR A 283 -9.79 18.53 -7.22
N LEU A 284 -10.49 18.30 -8.34
CA LEU A 284 -9.92 17.64 -9.50
C LEU A 284 -9.26 18.62 -10.47
N ASN A 285 -10.01 19.63 -10.92
CA ASN A 285 -9.72 20.34 -12.17
C ASN A 285 -9.41 21.83 -11.98
N ASP A 286 -9.60 22.43 -10.78
CA ASP A 286 -9.24 23.82 -10.55
C ASP A 286 -7.74 24.05 -10.84
N ALA A 287 -7.42 25.13 -11.54
CA ALA A 287 -6.05 25.38 -12.00
C ALA A 287 -5.02 25.62 -10.89
N LYS A 288 -5.47 25.92 -9.65
CA LYS A 288 -4.58 26.23 -8.52
C LYS A 288 -4.51 25.10 -7.50
N ILE A 289 -5.63 24.44 -7.26
CA ILE A 289 -5.78 23.46 -6.17
C ILE A 289 -6.22 22.09 -6.62
N GLY A 290 -6.57 21.92 -7.89
CA GLY A 290 -7.00 20.65 -8.45
C GLY A 290 -5.85 19.68 -8.62
N ILE A 291 -6.04 18.42 -8.22
CA ILE A 291 -4.99 17.39 -8.35
C ILE A 291 -4.70 17.02 -9.81
N PHE A 292 -5.64 17.26 -10.74
CA PHE A 292 -5.45 17.04 -12.19
C PHE A 292 -5.00 18.30 -12.93
N ALA A 293 -4.75 19.40 -12.22
CA ALA A 293 -4.30 20.64 -12.82
C ALA A 293 -2.97 20.45 -13.59
N ASN A 294 -2.78 21.23 -14.66
CA ASN A 294 -1.60 21.12 -15.52
C ASN A 294 -0.28 21.44 -14.79
N ASN A 295 -0.34 22.25 -13.73
CA ASN A 295 0.81 22.58 -12.88
C ASN A 295 1.18 21.45 -11.89
N ASN A 296 0.39 20.39 -11.78
CA ASN A 296 0.72 19.19 -11.02
C ASN A 296 1.18 18.09 -11.97
N ASN A 297 2.41 18.18 -12.40
CA ASN A 297 3.05 17.32 -13.41
C ASN A 297 4.39 16.77 -12.88
N HIS A 298 5.17 16.08 -13.73
CA HIS A 298 6.43 15.50 -13.30
C HIS A 298 7.51 16.54 -12.97
N ASP A 299 7.53 17.70 -13.66
CA ASP A 299 8.48 18.79 -13.41
C ASP A 299 8.15 19.58 -12.15
N ASN A 300 6.87 19.60 -11.75
CA ASN A 300 6.38 20.32 -10.59
C ASN A 300 5.35 19.46 -9.82
N PRO A 301 5.80 18.39 -9.17
CA PRO A 301 4.91 17.49 -8.47
C PRO A 301 4.37 18.11 -7.19
N HIS A 302 3.04 18.09 -7.04
CA HIS A 302 2.37 18.44 -5.81
C HIS A 302 1.70 17.20 -5.22
N ASP A 303 1.94 16.96 -3.95
CA ASP A 303 1.37 15.85 -3.21
C ASP A 303 0.08 16.22 -2.46
N TRP A 304 -0.63 17.21 -2.98
CA TRP A 304 -1.91 17.68 -2.43
C TRP A 304 -2.92 16.54 -2.27
N ARG A 305 -3.46 16.42 -1.08
CA ARG A 305 -4.49 15.44 -0.77
C ARG A 305 -5.87 16.09 -0.79
N ARG A 306 -6.81 15.41 -1.44
CA ARG A 306 -8.20 15.89 -1.57
C ARG A 306 -9.19 14.89 -1.03
N PRO A 307 -10.20 15.34 -0.28
CA PRO A 307 -11.24 14.46 0.21
C PRO A 307 -12.08 13.93 -0.94
N MET A 308 -12.37 12.63 -0.90
CA MET A 308 -13.27 11.97 -1.84
C MET A 308 -14.04 10.87 -1.13
N ASN A 309 -15.13 10.42 -1.73
CA ASN A 309 -15.77 9.18 -1.37
C ASN A 309 -15.41 8.09 -2.38
N ILE A 310 -15.11 6.89 -1.91
CA ILE A 310 -14.87 5.72 -2.75
C ILE A 310 -15.99 4.70 -2.50
N GLU A 311 -16.56 4.17 -3.58
CA GLU A 311 -17.46 3.02 -3.54
C GLU A 311 -16.91 1.94 -4.46
N LEU A 312 -17.03 0.69 -4.03
CA LEU A 312 -16.54 -0.45 -4.79
C LEU A 312 -17.65 -1.48 -4.98
N PHE A 313 -17.84 -1.93 -6.22
CA PHE A 313 -18.88 -2.86 -6.65
C PHE A 313 -18.24 -4.07 -7.31
N ASP A 314 -18.52 -5.27 -6.80
CA ASP A 314 -18.02 -6.53 -7.36
C ASP A 314 -19.02 -7.20 -8.30
N ALA A 315 -20.31 -6.89 -8.18
CA ALA A 315 -21.38 -7.48 -8.96
C ALA A 315 -22.44 -6.46 -9.38
N THR A 316 -23.21 -6.79 -10.39
CA THR A 316 -24.42 -6.05 -10.79
C THR A 316 -25.56 -6.37 -9.85
N ASP A 317 -26.46 -5.38 -9.67
CA ASP A 317 -27.66 -5.46 -8.82
C ASP A 317 -27.40 -5.76 -7.33
N GLU A 318 -26.13 -5.65 -6.88
CA GLU A 318 -25.73 -5.74 -5.49
C GLU A 318 -25.24 -4.38 -4.97
N PRO A 319 -25.43 -4.07 -3.68
CA PRO A 319 -24.89 -2.85 -3.10
C PRO A 319 -23.36 -2.87 -3.08
N SER A 320 -22.77 -1.66 -2.98
CA SER A 320 -21.33 -1.51 -2.84
C SER A 320 -20.81 -2.28 -1.62
N ARG A 321 -19.66 -2.94 -1.80
CA ARG A 321 -18.95 -3.66 -0.73
C ARG A 321 -18.10 -2.73 0.14
N LEU A 322 -17.66 -1.62 -0.43
CA LEU A 322 -17.00 -0.52 0.25
C LEU A 322 -17.70 0.77 -0.15
N ASN A 323 -18.09 1.58 0.83
CA ASN A 323 -18.57 2.95 0.65
C ASN A 323 -17.99 3.79 1.79
N GLN A 324 -16.99 4.62 1.48
CA GLN A 324 -16.19 5.27 2.51
C GLN A 324 -15.67 6.62 2.07
N LEU A 325 -15.72 7.59 2.99
CA LEU A 325 -15.00 8.85 2.87
C LEU A 325 -13.51 8.63 3.14
N CYS A 326 -12.66 9.14 2.26
CA CYS A 326 -11.20 9.00 2.30
C CYS A 326 -10.54 10.18 1.60
N GLU A 327 -9.25 10.11 1.38
CA GLU A 327 -8.51 11.11 0.61
C GLU A 327 -7.73 10.49 -0.54
N THR A 328 -7.46 11.31 -1.54
CA THR A 328 -6.66 10.92 -2.69
C THR A 328 -5.66 11.99 -3.09
N ARG A 329 -4.56 11.54 -3.71
CA ARG A 329 -3.60 12.40 -4.42
C ARG A 329 -3.15 11.73 -5.70
N ILE A 330 -2.57 12.49 -6.62
CA ILE A 330 -1.84 11.90 -7.74
C ILE A 330 -0.55 11.26 -7.23
N THR A 331 -0.15 10.16 -7.86
CA THR A 331 1.11 9.46 -7.60
C THR A 331 1.82 9.11 -8.90
N GLY A 332 3.12 8.81 -8.81
CA GLY A 332 4.00 8.54 -9.94
C GLY A 332 4.97 9.71 -10.21
N GLY A 333 5.99 9.47 -11.02
CA GLY A 333 6.91 10.46 -11.57
C GLY A 333 6.40 10.93 -12.94
N TRP A 334 7.03 10.49 -14.03
CA TRP A 334 6.65 10.80 -15.42
C TRP A 334 5.21 10.46 -15.77
N SER A 335 4.63 9.45 -15.15
CA SER A 335 3.23 9.07 -15.36
C SER A 335 2.21 10.12 -14.88
N ARG A 336 2.64 11.17 -14.14
CA ARG A 336 1.81 12.33 -13.81
C ARG A 336 1.37 13.11 -15.05
N ASP A 337 2.11 13.04 -16.15
CA ASP A 337 1.78 13.75 -17.40
C ASP A 337 0.76 12.99 -18.25
N ALA A 338 0.47 11.74 -17.92
CA ALA A 338 -0.53 10.96 -18.64
C ALA A 338 -1.92 11.61 -18.55
N SER A 339 -2.72 11.46 -19.61
CA SER A 339 -4.12 11.93 -19.63
C SER A 339 -4.99 11.27 -18.56
N ARG A 340 -4.69 10.02 -18.21
CA ARG A 340 -5.29 9.29 -17.09
C ARG A 340 -4.21 9.09 -16.03
N LYS A 341 -4.43 9.70 -14.87
CA LYS A 341 -3.43 9.80 -13.81
C LYS A 341 -3.58 8.64 -12.81
N SER A 342 -2.46 8.19 -12.27
CA SER A 342 -2.49 7.29 -11.13
C SER A 342 -2.90 8.05 -9.88
N MET A 343 -3.72 7.42 -9.03
CA MET A 343 -4.24 8.00 -7.80
C MET A 343 -3.90 7.09 -6.62
N ALA A 344 -3.33 7.65 -5.57
CA ALA A 344 -3.21 6.95 -4.30
C ALA A 344 -4.41 7.29 -3.41
N VAL A 345 -5.02 6.28 -2.81
CA VAL A 345 -6.20 6.38 -1.94
C VAL A 345 -5.79 6.06 -0.53
N TYR A 346 -6.16 6.89 0.43
CA TYR A 346 -5.77 6.76 1.83
C TYR A 346 -6.99 6.80 2.75
N ALA A 347 -7.07 5.86 3.67
CA ALA A 347 -7.90 6.01 4.86
C ALA A 347 -7.15 6.83 5.92
N HIS A 348 -7.86 7.69 6.64
CA HIS A 348 -7.29 8.49 7.71
C HIS A 348 -8.33 8.71 8.82
N LYS A 349 -7.88 8.78 10.09
CA LYS A 349 -8.76 8.97 11.26
C LYS A 349 -9.71 10.17 11.13
N ARG A 350 -9.27 11.27 10.49
CA ARG A 350 -10.10 12.46 10.31
C ARG A 350 -11.35 12.18 9.47
N PHE A 351 -11.34 11.11 8.66
CA PHE A 351 -12.48 10.63 7.88
C PHE A 351 -13.31 9.55 8.60
N GLY A 352 -12.97 9.22 9.85
CA GLY A 352 -13.71 8.26 10.68
C GLY A 352 -13.01 6.91 10.87
N THR A 353 -12.20 6.46 9.93
CA THR A 353 -11.49 5.17 10.00
C THR A 353 -10.05 5.28 9.49
N LYS A 354 -9.16 4.43 10.02
CA LYS A 354 -7.75 4.36 9.64
C LYS A 354 -7.47 3.42 8.47
N LYS A 355 -8.49 2.73 7.97
CA LYS A 355 -8.32 1.66 7.00
C LYS A 355 -9.49 1.62 6.02
N LEU A 356 -9.20 1.13 4.83
CA LEU A 356 -10.16 0.72 3.83
C LEU A 356 -10.48 -0.75 4.14
N ASP A 357 -11.67 -1.01 4.71
CA ASP A 357 -12.07 -2.35 5.11
C ASP A 357 -12.69 -3.11 3.95
N TYR A 358 -11.83 -3.66 3.10
CA TYR A 358 -12.23 -4.39 1.91
C TYR A 358 -11.11 -5.32 1.42
N GLU A 359 -11.47 -6.51 0.99
CA GLU A 359 -10.56 -7.50 0.40
C GLU A 359 -10.25 -7.14 -1.06
N PHE A 360 -9.27 -6.25 -1.26
CA PHE A 360 -8.92 -5.77 -2.60
C PHE A 360 -8.38 -6.85 -3.53
N PHE A 361 -7.73 -7.87 -2.99
CA PHE A 361 -7.00 -8.89 -3.74
C PHE A 361 -7.33 -10.32 -3.29
N PRO A 362 -8.59 -10.78 -3.44
CA PRO A 362 -9.03 -12.06 -2.87
C PRO A 362 -8.22 -13.27 -3.35
N ASP A 363 -7.75 -13.26 -4.60
CA ASP A 363 -6.96 -14.36 -5.16
C ASP A 363 -5.47 -14.33 -4.74
N GLN A 364 -4.94 -13.16 -4.36
CA GLN A 364 -3.50 -12.95 -4.14
C GLN A 364 -3.17 -12.67 -2.68
N ARG A 365 -4.13 -12.15 -1.93
CA ARG A 365 -4.06 -11.82 -0.50
C ARG A 365 -5.34 -12.24 0.21
N PRO A 366 -5.70 -13.54 0.19
CA PRO A 366 -6.97 -13.99 0.76
C PRO A 366 -7.07 -13.64 2.23
N GLY A 367 -8.23 -13.08 2.61
CA GLY A 367 -8.53 -12.65 3.98
C GLY A 367 -7.86 -11.36 4.44
N VAL A 368 -7.08 -10.69 3.61
CA VAL A 368 -6.49 -9.39 3.94
C VAL A 368 -7.47 -8.29 3.57
N THR A 369 -8.01 -7.60 4.59
CA THR A 369 -9.00 -6.52 4.42
C THR A 369 -8.52 -5.18 4.98
N ASP A 370 -7.36 -5.12 5.59
CA ASP A 370 -6.91 -4.05 6.49
C ASP A 370 -5.92 -3.09 5.81
N PHE A 371 -6.36 -2.43 4.73
CA PHE A 371 -5.50 -1.56 3.95
C PHE A 371 -5.56 -0.10 4.45
N LYS A 372 -4.40 0.48 4.82
CA LYS A 372 -4.30 1.92 5.09
C LYS A 372 -4.33 2.74 3.80
N SER A 373 -3.83 2.17 2.71
CA SER A 373 -3.83 2.80 1.38
C SER A 373 -3.74 1.78 0.25
N VAL A 374 -4.26 2.14 -0.92
CA VAL A 374 -4.07 1.44 -2.19
C VAL A 374 -3.71 2.44 -3.29
N VAL A 375 -3.16 1.96 -4.39
CA VAL A 375 -2.91 2.77 -5.58
C VAL A 375 -3.81 2.31 -6.72
N LEU A 376 -4.48 3.25 -7.36
CA LEU A 376 -5.17 3.08 -8.64
C LEU A 376 -4.17 3.51 -9.73
N ARG A 377 -3.45 2.55 -10.33
CA ARG A 377 -2.30 2.80 -11.22
C ARG A 377 -2.69 2.77 -12.69
N ASN A 378 -2.23 3.73 -13.45
CA ASN A 378 -2.45 3.85 -14.89
C ASN A 378 -1.50 3.01 -15.77
N ALA A 379 -0.88 1.97 -15.20
CA ALA A 379 0.16 1.14 -15.81
C ALA A 379 1.52 1.82 -16.10
N GLY A 380 1.74 3.05 -15.68
CA GLY A 380 3.04 3.73 -15.77
C GLY A 380 3.54 3.86 -17.21
N ASN A 381 4.75 3.36 -17.49
CA ASN A 381 5.33 3.37 -18.83
C ASN A 381 4.60 2.43 -19.80
N ASP A 382 3.93 1.39 -19.30
CA ASP A 382 3.18 0.40 -20.08
C ASP A 382 1.74 0.83 -20.41
N ARG A 383 1.34 2.10 -20.09
CA ARG A 383 -0.03 2.60 -20.31
C ARG A 383 -0.50 2.52 -21.75
N ASP A 384 0.42 2.69 -22.71
CA ASP A 384 0.18 2.60 -24.15
C ASP A 384 0.61 1.24 -24.72
N GLY A 385 1.07 0.31 -23.87
CA GLY A 385 1.53 -1.04 -24.18
C GLY A 385 0.47 -2.10 -23.88
N ILE A 386 0.84 -3.13 -23.13
CA ILE A 386 -0.06 -4.24 -22.74
C ILE A 386 -0.83 -3.99 -21.44
N TYR A 387 -0.54 -2.88 -20.74
CA TYR A 387 -1.22 -2.38 -19.56
C TYR A 387 -1.02 -3.21 -18.26
N MET A 388 -0.23 -4.25 -18.28
CA MET A 388 -0.04 -5.19 -17.16
C MET A 388 1.39 -5.76 -17.02
N ARG A 389 2.41 -5.23 -17.73
CA ARG A 389 3.80 -5.75 -17.69
C ARG A 389 4.33 -5.89 -16.28
N ASP A 390 4.23 -4.83 -15.49
CA ASP A 390 4.64 -4.79 -14.10
C ASP A 390 4.01 -5.93 -13.28
N ALA A 391 2.70 -6.11 -13.41
CA ALA A 391 1.97 -7.14 -12.67
C ALA A 391 2.30 -8.57 -13.14
N ILE A 392 2.52 -8.78 -14.46
CA ILE A 392 2.93 -10.07 -15.01
C ILE A 392 4.28 -10.49 -14.41
N CYS A 393 5.27 -9.57 -14.45
CA CYS A 393 6.62 -9.87 -13.96
C CYS A 393 6.62 -10.19 -12.47
N GLN A 394 5.97 -9.35 -11.67
CA GLN A 394 5.88 -9.55 -10.22
C GLN A 394 5.14 -10.83 -9.87
N ARG A 395 3.94 -11.04 -10.45
CA ARG A 395 3.10 -12.18 -10.13
C ARG A 395 3.72 -13.51 -10.55
N THR A 396 4.40 -13.56 -11.70
CA THR A 396 5.13 -14.75 -12.13
C THR A 396 6.14 -15.23 -11.08
N MET A 397 6.87 -14.31 -10.47
CA MET A 397 7.82 -14.66 -9.41
C MET A 397 7.12 -14.96 -8.08
N ALA A 398 6.17 -14.14 -7.70
CA ALA A 398 5.51 -14.20 -6.39
C ALA A 398 4.66 -15.45 -6.16
N GLU A 399 4.13 -16.06 -7.22
CA GLU A 399 3.38 -17.33 -7.11
C GLU A 399 4.31 -18.55 -6.86
N HIS A 400 5.61 -18.38 -7.11
CA HIS A 400 6.56 -19.49 -7.07
C HIS A 400 7.75 -19.25 -6.15
N THR A 401 7.95 -18.04 -5.67
CA THR A 401 9.10 -17.66 -4.85
C THR A 401 8.71 -16.72 -3.72
N ASP A 402 9.58 -16.62 -2.71
CA ASP A 402 9.42 -15.64 -1.64
C ASP A 402 10.04 -14.30 -2.07
N ILE A 403 9.21 -13.41 -2.62
CA ILE A 403 9.53 -12.01 -2.85
C ILE A 403 8.46 -11.12 -2.24
N ASP A 404 8.84 -9.91 -1.83
CA ASP A 404 7.87 -8.90 -1.44
C ASP A 404 7.42 -8.12 -2.67
N TRP A 405 6.12 -8.17 -2.96
CA TRP A 405 5.56 -7.70 -4.21
C TRP A 405 4.23 -6.98 -4.01
N GLN A 406 3.78 -6.31 -5.05
CA GLN A 406 2.51 -5.59 -5.04
C GLN A 406 1.43 -6.42 -5.76
N ALA A 407 0.40 -6.82 -5.02
CA ALA A 407 -0.77 -7.47 -5.60
C ALA A 407 -1.46 -6.57 -6.65
N TRP A 408 -2.20 -7.18 -7.57
CA TRP A 408 -2.80 -6.54 -8.72
C TRP A 408 -4.24 -6.98 -8.95
N ARG A 409 -5.12 -6.03 -9.20
CA ARG A 409 -6.48 -6.26 -9.68
C ARG A 409 -6.92 -5.09 -10.57
N PRO A 410 -7.35 -5.28 -11.83
CA PRO A 410 -7.86 -4.18 -12.63
C PRO A 410 -9.25 -3.77 -12.15
N ALA A 411 -9.61 -2.49 -12.31
CA ALA A 411 -10.94 -1.98 -12.01
C ALA A 411 -11.36 -0.91 -13.02
N VAL A 412 -12.64 -0.88 -13.33
CA VAL A 412 -13.26 0.22 -14.06
C VAL A 412 -13.48 1.39 -13.11
N ILE A 413 -13.06 2.57 -13.51
CA ILE A 413 -13.20 3.79 -12.69
C ILE A 413 -14.28 4.68 -13.25
N TYR A 414 -15.21 5.09 -12.40
CA TYR A 414 -16.14 6.18 -12.63
C TYR A 414 -15.79 7.35 -11.71
N ILE A 415 -15.84 8.56 -12.22
CA ILE A 415 -15.68 9.78 -11.43
C ILE A 415 -16.95 10.62 -11.54
N ASN A 416 -17.60 10.90 -10.42
CA ASN A 416 -18.86 11.66 -10.38
C ASN A 416 -19.95 11.09 -11.32
N GLY A 417 -20.02 9.76 -11.44
CA GLY A 417 -20.97 9.07 -12.30
C GLY A 417 -20.56 8.98 -13.78
N ALA A 418 -19.46 9.60 -14.19
CA ALA A 418 -18.94 9.50 -15.56
C ALA A 418 -17.86 8.41 -15.65
N TYR A 419 -17.91 7.57 -16.69
CA TYR A 419 -16.84 6.63 -16.99
C TYR A 419 -15.51 7.38 -17.18
N HIS A 420 -14.46 6.93 -16.51
CA HIS A 420 -13.15 7.55 -16.60
C HIS A 420 -12.16 6.70 -17.40
N CYS A 421 -11.83 5.50 -16.91
CA CYS A 421 -10.89 4.57 -17.55
C CYS A 421 -10.84 3.25 -16.75
N ILE A 422 -9.98 2.32 -17.18
CA ILE A 422 -9.49 1.25 -16.30
C ILE A 422 -8.24 1.77 -15.55
N LEU A 423 -8.14 1.47 -14.26
CA LEU A 423 -6.91 1.58 -13.50
C LEU A 423 -6.63 0.24 -12.80
N ASN A 424 -5.36 -0.01 -12.54
CA ASN A 424 -4.92 -1.19 -11.81
C ASN A 424 -4.89 -0.89 -10.32
N ILE A 425 -5.72 -1.56 -9.53
CA ILE A 425 -5.58 -1.53 -8.07
C ILE A 425 -4.27 -2.22 -7.73
N ARG A 426 -3.40 -1.55 -6.96
CA ARG A 426 -2.11 -2.07 -6.51
C ARG A 426 -1.93 -1.83 -5.02
N GLU A 427 -1.26 -2.73 -4.35
CA GLU A 427 -0.65 -2.42 -3.06
C GLU A 427 0.35 -1.27 -3.23
N ARG A 428 0.52 -0.49 -2.20
CA ARG A 428 1.53 0.55 -2.18
C ARG A 428 2.81 0.01 -1.53
N GLY A 429 3.93 -0.01 -2.26
CA GLY A 429 5.21 -0.49 -1.73
C GLY A 429 5.81 0.51 -0.73
N ASN A 430 5.29 0.52 0.49
CA ASN A 430 5.71 1.39 1.59
C ASN A 430 5.51 0.72 2.96
N GLU A 431 5.75 1.45 4.05
CA GLU A 431 5.58 0.99 5.43
C GLU A 431 4.18 0.39 5.71
N ASN A 432 3.15 0.93 5.08
CA ASN A 432 1.77 0.43 5.27
C ASN A 432 1.56 -0.94 4.62
N ASN A 433 2.23 -1.23 3.51
CA ASN A 433 2.23 -2.56 2.89
C ASN A 433 2.86 -3.59 3.84
N ILE A 434 3.97 -3.25 4.46
CA ILE A 434 4.64 -4.11 5.43
C ILE A 434 3.75 -4.32 6.65
N ALA A 435 3.15 -3.27 7.19
CA ALA A 435 2.22 -3.38 8.32
C ALA A 435 1.01 -4.27 7.98
N THR A 436 0.45 -4.15 6.77
CA THR A 436 -0.70 -4.94 6.31
C THR A 436 -0.34 -6.41 6.10
N ASN A 437 0.78 -6.70 5.41
CA ASN A 437 1.14 -8.05 5.02
C ASN A 437 1.93 -8.83 6.09
N TYR A 438 2.64 -8.12 6.97
CA TYR A 438 3.54 -8.73 7.96
C TYR A 438 3.16 -8.43 9.41
N GLY A 439 2.26 -7.47 9.65
CA GLY A 439 1.93 -7.01 11.00
C GLY A 439 3.08 -6.25 11.69
N LEU A 440 4.06 -5.75 10.93
CA LEU A 440 5.25 -5.07 11.44
C LEU A 440 5.13 -3.56 11.21
N GLU A 441 5.30 -2.79 12.29
CA GLU A 441 5.29 -1.32 12.24
C GLU A 441 6.67 -0.71 12.55
N ASP A 442 7.53 -1.40 13.31
CA ASP A 442 8.88 -0.94 13.64
C ASP A 442 9.89 -1.48 12.62
N ILE A 443 10.10 -0.71 11.56
CA ILE A 443 10.94 -1.08 10.43
C ILE A 443 11.87 0.07 10.02
N ASP A 444 12.95 -0.27 9.33
CA ASP A 444 13.67 0.68 8.47
C ASP A 444 13.20 0.47 7.02
N LEU A 445 12.94 1.56 6.30
CA LEU A 445 12.55 1.53 4.90
C LEU A 445 13.31 2.61 4.13
N ILE A 446 14.01 2.18 3.11
CA ILE A 446 14.82 3.02 2.20
C ILE A 446 14.28 2.88 0.78
N GLU A 447 14.07 3.98 0.11
CA GLU A 447 13.70 4.02 -1.31
C GLU A 447 14.67 4.90 -2.08
N ASN A 448 15.38 4.32 -3.07
CA ASN A 448 16.35 5.04 -3.90
C ASN A 448 17.36 5.86 -3.07
N ASP A 449 17.93 5.26 -2.03
CA ASP A 449 18.87 5.89 -1.08
C ASP A 449 18.24 6.95 -0.15
N GLU A 450 16.92 7.15 -0.17
CA GLU A 450 16.21 8.05 0.73
C GLU A 450 15.52 7.30 1.87
N LEU A 451 15.67 7.79 3.10
CA LEU A 451 14.93 7.29 4.26
C LEU A 451 13.44 7.62 4.13
N LYS A 452 12.58 6.60 4.24
CA LYS A 452 11.13 6.73 4.25
C LYS A 452 10.52 6.43 5.60
N GLU A 453 11.10 5.46 6.35
CA GLU A 453 10.68 5.10 7.72
C GLU A 453 11.88 4.62 8.51
N GLY A 454 11.89 4.79 9.85
CA GLY A 454 12.91 4.31 10.75
C GLY A 454 14.20 5.13 10.76
N THR A 455 15.37 4.48 10.61
CA THR A 455 16.70 5.12 10.63
C THR A 455 17.58 4.64 9.48
N ARG A 456 18.65 5.40 9.18
CA ARG A 456 19.65 5.02 8.16
C ARG A 456 20.82 4.21 8.71
N ASP A 457 20.98 4.09 10.00
CA ASP A 457 22.22 3.57 10.62
C ASP A 457 22.64 2.21 10.08
N PHE A 458 21.67 1.28 9.99
CA PHE A 458 21.93 -0.06 9.46
C PHE A 458 22.15 -0.05 7.93
N TYR A 459 21.45 0.83 7.20
CA TYR A 459 21.65 1.00 5.77
C TYR A 459 23.03 1.57 5.43
N ASP A 460 23.46 2.60 6.15
CA ASP A 460 24.77 3.22 5.92
C ASP A 460 25.91 2.23 6.27
N ALA A 461 25.74 1.44 7.33
CA ALA A 461 26.69 0.37 7.66
C ALA A 461 26.73 -0.73 6.59
N PHE A 462 25.57 -1.17 6.09
CA PHE A 462 25.48 -2.15 5.00
C PHE A 462 26.08 -1.60 3.71
N THR A 463 25.79 -0.35 3.36
CA THR A 463 26.33 0.30 2.17
C THR A 463 27.86 0.36 2.24
N LYS A 464 28.41 0.72 3.38
CA LYS A 464 29.87 0.68 3.60
C LYS A 464 30.43 -0.73 3.46
N PHE A 465 29.76 -1.74 4.04
CA PHE A 465 30.17 -3.13 3.95
C PHE A 465 30.28 -3.60 2.50
N TYR A 466 29.23 -3.48 1.70
CA TYR A 466 29.28 -4.01 0.32
C TYR A 466 30.07 -3.15 -0.67
N GLN A 467 30.52 -1.96 -0.28
CA GLN A 467 31.49 -1.18 -1.09
C GLN A 467 32.86 -1.85 -1.11
N GLU A 468 33.20 -2.60 -0.08
CA GLU A 468 34.41 -3.42 -0.03
C GLU A 468 34.17 -4.74 -0.77
N LYS A 469 35.27 -5.33 -1.31
CA LYS A 469 35.22 -6.59 -2.07
C LYS A 469 35.70 -7.75 -1.21
N GLY A 470 35.37 -8.98 -1.64
CA GLY A 470 35.90 -10.21 -1.08
C GLY A 470 35.14 -10.73 0.13
N HIS A 471 33.92 -10.24 0.37
CA HIS A 471 33.04 -10.81 1.35
C HIS A 471 32.44 -12.13 0.90
N THR A 472 32.25 -13.05 1.85
CA THR A 472 31.64 -14.35 1.60
C THR A 472 30.13 -14.27 1.63
N LEU A 473 29.49 -15.29 1.03
CA LEU A 473 28.02 -15.44 1.07
C LEU A 473 27.50 -15.43 2.51
N GLU A 474 28.20 -16.09 3.43
CA GLU A 474 27.83 -16.13 4.85
C GLU A 474 27.87 -14.75 5.52
N GLU A 475 28.81 -13.88 5.11
CA GLU A 475 28.89 -12.51 5.61
C GLU A 475 27.76 -11.65 5.06
N TYR A 476 27.39 -11.78 3.76
CA TYR A 476 26.23 -11.12 3.19
C TYR A 476 24.91 -11.56 3.87
N ALA A 477 24.80 -12.84 4.25
CA ALA A 477 23.62 -13.38 4.95
C ALA A 477 23.30 -12.71 6.29
N LYS A 478 24.26 -11.98 6.88
CA LYS A 478 24.04 -11.19 8.09
C LYS A 478 23.28 -9.88 7.82
N TRP A 479 23.31 -9.40 6.60
CA TRP A 479 22.75 -8.12 6.20
C TRP A 479 21.46 -8.25 5.42
N ILE A 480 21.37 -9.24 4.53
CA ILE A 480 20.27 -9.40 3.60
C ILE A 480 19.67 -10.80 3.67
N ASP A 481 18.40 -10.90 3.29
CA ASP A 481 17.76 -12.17 2.98
C ASP A 481 18.26 -12.63 1.61
N LEU A 482 19.20 -13.57 1.62
CA LEU A 482 19.89 -14.02 0.40
C LEU A 482 18.94 -14.66 -0.61
N GLU A 483 18.01 -15.48 -0.13
CA GLU A 483 17.08 -16.18 -1.01
C GLU A 483 16.16 -15.19 -1.71
N GLU A 484 15.58 -14.27 -0.94
CA GLU A 484 14.72 -13.24 -1.47
C GLU A 484 15.48 -12.35 -2.47
N TYR A 485 16.70 -11.91 -2.13
CA TYR A 485 17.54 -11.11 -3.03
C TYR A 485 17.83 -11.82 -4.34
N MET A 486 18.19 -13.11 -4.31
CA MET A 486 18.43 -13.90 -5.52
C MET A 486 17.15 -14.01 -6.37
N ASN A 487 15.99 -14.14 -5.75
CA ASN A 487 14.70 -14.19 -6.45
C ASN A 487 14.39 -12.85 -7.14
N VAL A 488 14.60 -11.72 -6.44
CA VAL A 488 14.45 -10.37 -7.01
C VAL A 488 15.42 -10.16 -8.17
N MET A 489 16.67 -10.59 -8.03
CA MET A 489 17.66 -10.49 -9.11
C MET A 489 17.32 -11.38 -10.31
N ALA A 490 16.87 -12.62 -10.07
CA ALA A 490 16.45 -13.54 -11.15
C ALA A 490 15.31 -12.94 -11.98
N MET A 491 14.31 -12.31 -11.32
CA MET A 491 13.22 -11.60 -11.98
C MET A 491 13.73 -10.46 -12.86
N ASN A 492 14.53 -9.55 -12.29
CA ASN A 492 15.00 -8.37 -13.01
C ASN A 492 15.90 -8.73 -14.19
N LEU A 493 16.75 -9.76 -14.05
CA LEU A 493 17.61 -10.25 -15.11
C LEU A 493 16.81 -10.96 -16.22
N TYR A 494 15.89 -11.83 -15.86
CA TYR A 494 15.10 -12.57 -16.85
C TYR A 494 14.18 -11.67 -17.64
N PHE A 495 13.37 -10.85 -16.97
CA PHE A 495 12.45 -9.91 -17.63
C PHE A 495 13.15 -8.69 -18.24
N CYS A 496 14.44 -8.57 -18.02
CA CYS A 496 15.25 -7.46 -18.55
C CYS A 496 14.71 -6.10 -18.10
N ASN A 497 14.56 -5.93 -16.79
CA ASN A 497 14.12 -4.65 -16.22
C ASN A 497 15.26 -3.63 -16.28
N LEU A 498 15.08 -2.63 -17.13
CA LEU A 498 16.08 -1.59 -17.37
C LEU A 498 15.96 -0.42 -16.37
N ASP A 499 14.99 -0.44 -15.46
CA ASP A 499 14.78 0.60 -14.47
C ASP A 499 15.11 0.15 -13.02
N PHE A 500 15.96 -0.87 -12.89
CA PHE A 500 16.49 -1.37 -11.63
C PHE A 500 17.96 -1.74 -11.80
N PRO A 501 18.86 -1.59 -10.81
CA PRO A 501 18.59 -1.27 -9.40
C PRO A 501 18.80 0.20 -9.00
N GLY A 502 19.13 1.10 -9.90
CA GLY A 502 19.39 2.51 -9.59
C GLY A 502 18.12 3.36 -9.44
N ASN A 503 16.97 2.80 -9.81
CA ASN A 503 15.65 3.35 -9.55
C ASN A 503 14.71 2.22 -9.09
N ASN A 504 13.56 2.57 -8.53
CA ASN A 504 12.58 1.61 -8.02
C ASN A 504 13.15 0.60 -6.99
N ASN A 505 14.22 0.99 -6.33
CA ASN A 505 14.93 0.20 -5.33
C ASN A 505 14.35 0.52 -3.95
N VAL A 506 13.46 -0.34 -3.47
CA VAL A 506 12.82 -0.19 -2.15
C VAL A 506 13.27 -1.33 -1.27
N MET A 507 13.98 -1.00 -0.21
CA MET A 507 14.51 -1.94 0.77
C MET A 507 13.86 -1.72 2.13
N TRP A 508 13.54 -2.79 2.83
CA TRP A 508 13.02 -2.72 4.18
C TRP A 508 13.61 -3.81 5.07
N ARG A 509 13.59 -3.58 6.38
CA ARG A 509 13.96 -4.58 7.38
C ARG A 509 13.20 -4.35 8.69
N PRO A 510 12.92 -5.40 9.48
CA PRO A 510 12.52 -5.23 10.87
C PRO A 510 13.65 -4.56 11.68
N ARG A 511 13.31 -3.67 12.60
CA ARG A 511 14.28 -3.04 13.52
C ARG A 511 14.59 -3.94 14.71
N THR A 512 15.01 -5.16 14.39
CA THR A 512 15.48 -6.16 15.35
C THR A 512 16.97 -6.44 15.13
N GLU A 513 17.63 -7.05 16.11
CA GLU A 513 19.07 -7.36 16.03
C GLU A 513 19.39 -8.29 14.84
N ASP A 514 18.49 -9.21 14.52
CA ASP A 514 18.59 -10.20 13.45
C ASP A 514 17.85 -9.77 12.17
N GLY A 515 17.28 -8.55 12.12
CA GLY A 515 16.55 -8.04 10.97
C GLY A 515 17.46 -7.86 9.75
N ARG A 516 17.02 -8.39 8.60
CA ARG A 516 17.75 -8.39 7.32
C ARG A 516 17.00 -7.60 6.28
N TRP A 517 17.75 -6.97 5.36
CA TRP A 517 17.17 -6.28 4.22
C TRP A 517 16.48 -7.24 3.26
N ARG A 518 15.29 -6.85 2.85
CA ARG A 518 14.45 -7.44 1.81
C ARG A 518 14.04 -6.35 0.83
N TRP A 519 13.60 -6.72 -0.37
CA TRP A 519 13.23 -5.76 -1.42
C TRP A 519 11.73 -5.82 -1.70
N ILE A 520 11.03 -4.69 -1.58
CA ILE A 520 9.68 -4.58 -2.13
C ILE A 520 9.81 -4.36 -3.64
N VAL A 521 9.44 -5.35 -4.42
CA VAL A 521 9.41 -5.22 -5.88
C VAL A 521 8.28 -4.27 -6.27
N LYS A 522 8.63 -3.23 -7.01
CA LYS A 522 7.68 -2.28 -7.56
C LYS A 522 8.13 -1.76 -8.92
N ASP A 523 7.16 -1.30 -9.73
CA ASP A 523 7.38 -0.60 -11.00
C ASP A 523 8.32 -1.35 -11.98
N VAL A 524 7.99 -2.61 -12.26
CA VAL A 524 8.74 -3.48 -13.19
C VAL A 524 8.21 -3.32 -14.63
N ASP A 525 7.61 -2.20 -14.96
CA ASP A 525 7.01 -2.01 -16.28
C ASP A 525 8.06 -1.76 -17.39
N TYR A 526 9.27 -1.28 -17.04
CA TYR A 526 10.37 -1.13 -18.00
C TYR A 526 11.11 -2.45 -18.29
N ALA A 527 10.31 -3.50 -18.46
CA ALA A 527 10.73 -4.89 -18.69
C ALA A 527 10.00 -5.49 -19.89
N LEU A 528 10.21 -6.77 -20.17
CA LEU A 528 9.45 -7.56 -21.14
C LEU A 528 9.36 -6.89 -22.52
N GLY A 529 10.47 -6.27 -22.96
CA GLY A 529 10.59 -5.66 -24.29
C GLY A 529 9.87 -4.33 -24.47
N LEU A 530 9.51 -3.61 -23.38
CA LEU A 530 8.95 -2.25 -23.48
C LEU A 530 9.82 -1.37 -24.40
N TYR A 531 9.22 -0.47 -25.14
CA TYR A 531 9.86 0.42 -26.13
C TYR A 531 10.69 -0.29 -27.21
N GLY A 532 10.41 -1.58 -27.48
CA GLY A 532 11.06 -2.36 -28.52
C GLY A 532 12.44 -2.90 -28.12
N HIS A 533 12.82 -2.89 -26.86
CA HIS A 533 14.05 -3.53 -26.40
C HIS A 533 14.06 -5.02 -26.74
N ALA A 534 15.13 -5.46 -27.39
CA ALA A 534 15.22 -6.82 -27.90
C ALA A 534 15.35 -7.87 -26.77
N ALA A 535 14.81 -9.06 -26.99
CA ALA A 535 14.99 -10.19 -26.08
C ALA A 535 16.46 -10.62 -25.94
N SER A 536 17.27 -10.32 -26.96
CA SER A 536 18.71 -10.55 -26.98
C SER A 536 19.53 -9.50 -26.21
N HIS A 537 18.89 -8.46 -25.65
CA HIS A 537 19.62 -7.50 -24.82
C HIS A 537 20.25 -8.21 -23.62
N ASN A 538 21.58 -8.12 -23.48
CA ASN A 538 22.34 -8.78 -22.43
C ASN A 538 22.46 -7.89 -21.19
N ILE A 539 21.40 -7.86 -20.40
CA ILE A 539 21.35 -7.10 -19.15
C ILE A 539 22.39 -7.59 -18.14
N LEU A 540 22.72 -8.89 -18.13
CA LEU A 540 23.75 -9.43 -17.25
C LEU A 540 25.13 -8.82 -17.56
N LYS A 541 25.51 -8.76 -18.84
CA LYS A 541 26.72 -8.06 -19.29
C LYS A 541 26.70 -6.57 -18.93
N GLN A 542 25.53 -5.94 -19.04
CA GLN A 542 25.36 -4.53 -18.67
C GLN A 542 25.56 -4.31 -17.15
N TYR A 543 25.08 -5.19 -16.28
CA TYR A 543 25.35 -5.13 -14.84
C TYR A 543 26.84 -5.20 -14.51
N TYR A 544 27.61 -6.01 -15.26
CA TYR A 544 29.07 -6.12 -15.08
C TYR A 544 29.85 -4.93 -15.66
N ASN A 545 29.32 -4.30 -16.73
CA ASN A 545 29.96 -3.21 -17.44
C ASN A 545 29.04 -2.00 -17.59
N PRO A 546 28.51 -1.43 -16.50
CA PRO A 546 27.48 -0.40 -16.55
C PRO A 546 27.93 0.92 -17.17
N THR A 547 29.25 1.16 -17.23
CA THR A 547 29.87 2.35 -17.84
C THR A 547 30.21 2.19 -19.33
N SER A 548 29.88 1.04 -19.92
CA SER A 548 30.14 0.79 -21.34
C SER A 548 29.29 1.70 -22.22
N LYS A 549 29.92 2.31 -23.23
CA LYS A 549 29.25 3.16 -24.24
C LYS A 549 28.16 2.39 -25.02
N GLU A 550 28.22 1.05 -25.06
CA GLU A 550 27.21 0.19 -25.65
C GLU A 550 25.82 0.39 -25.02
N TYR A 551 25.77 0.86 -23.78
CA TYR A 551 24.51 0.94 -22.98
C TYR A 551 24.10 2.36 -22.60
N ASN A 552 24.85 3.40 -23.00
CA ASN A 552 24.61 4.78 -22.54
C ASN A 552 23.18 5.31 -22.80
N ASP A 553 22.55 4.86 -23.89
CA ASP A 553 21.22 5.32 -24.30
C ASP A 553 20.10 4.33 -23.94
N ILE A 554 20.42 3.23 -23.20
CA ILE A 554 19.48 2.14 -22.96
C ILE A 554 18.89 2.21 -21.56
N SER A 555 19.70 2.56 -20.55
CA SER A 555 19.25 2.65 -19.16
C SER A 555 20.04 3.67 -18.36
N PHE A 556 19.32 4.54 -17.67
CA PHE A 556 19.88 5.48 -16.69
C PHE A 556 19.99 4.88 -15.28
N SER A 557 19.34 3.75 -15.03
CA SER A 557 19.25 3.12 -13.71
C SER A 557 20.29 2.04 -13.47
N ILE A 558 20.85 1.45 -14.53
CA ILE A 558 21.91 0.44 -14.41
C ILE A 558 23.28 1.16 -14.41
N THR A 559 23.65 1.67 -13.25
CA THR A 559 24.87 2.47 -13.07
C THR A 559 25.96 1.71 -12.30
N GLU A 560 27.18 2.24 -12.28
CA GLU A 560 28.27 1.63 -11.52
C GLU A 560 27.95 1.50 -10.02
N PRO A 561 27.50 2.54 -9.31
CA PRO A 561 27.17 2.39 -7.89
C PRO A 561 25.95 1.47 -7.66
N ALA A 562 24.93 1.54 -8.50
CA ALA A 562 23.71 0.77 -8.31
C ALA A 562 23.90 -0.75 -8.47
N THR A 563 24.77 -1.17 -9.39
CA THR A 563 25.05 -2.60 -9.63
C THR A 563 26.16 -3.18 -8.75
N ARG A 564 26.77 -2.36 -7.89
CA ARG A 564 27.94 -2.76 -7.10
C ARG A 564 27.64 -3.91 -6.14
N LEU A 565 26.54 -3.87 -5.41
CA LEU A 565 26.14 -4.96 -4.53
C LEU A 565 26.12 -6.30 -5.28
N PHE A 566 25.37 -6.38 -6.37
CA PHE A 566 25.28 -7.60 -7.17
C PHE A 566 26.63 -8.05 -7.70
N ARG A 567 27.43 -7.14 -8.26
CA ARG A 567 28.77 -7.47 -8.81
C ARG A 567 29.73 -8.00 -7.76
N ASN A 568 29.75 -7.38 -6.57
CA ASN A 568 30.64 -7.81 -5.50
C ASN A 568 30.20 -9.16 -4.91
N MET A 569 28.89 -9.40 -4.78
CA MET A 569 28.38 -10.72 -4.38
C MET A 569 28.71 -11.81 -5.42
N MET A 570 28.65 -11.50 -6.70
CA MET A 570 29.00 -12.43 -7.79
C MET A 570 30.51 -12.75 -7.86
N GLU A 571 31.38 -12.07 -7.09
CA GLU A 571 32.78 -12.46 -6.93
C GLU A 571 32.93 -13.67 -5.97
N ASP A 572 31.95 -13.92 -5.10
CA ASP A 572 31.90 -15.12 -4.26
C ASP A 572 31.48 -16.32 -5.11
N PRO A 573 32.28 -17.41 -5.17
CA PRO A 573 31.98 -18.56 -6.03
C PRO A 573 30.71 -19.32 -5.64
N ASP A 574 30.31 -19.28 -4.38
CA ASP A 574 29.12 -19.97 -3.91
C ASP A 574 27.88 -19.19 -4.34
N PHE A 575 27.85 -17.87 -4.11
CA PHE A 575 26.78 -17.01 -4.60
C PHE A 575 26.65 -17.09 -6.14
N GLN A 576 27.76 -17.03 -6.84
CA GLN A 576 27.73 -17.14 -8.31
C GLN A 576 27.10 -18.47 -8.78
N ARG A 577 27.49 -19.59 -8.17
CA ARG A 577 26.92 -20.90 -8.49
C ARG A 577 25.43 -20.95 -8.19
N GLU A 578 25.03 -20.52 -7.00
CA GLU A 578 23.62 -20.50 -6.60
C GLU A 578 22.77 -19.65 -7.54
N MET A 579 23.25 -18.49 -7.94
CA MET A 579 22.55 -17.61 -8.87
C MET A 579 22.40 -18.21 -10.28
N ILE A 580 23.45 -18.87 -10.80
CA ILE A 580 23.42 -19.58 -12.10
C ILE A 580 22.46 -20.78 -12.04
N ASP A 581 22.54 -21.57 -10.99
CA ASP A 581 21.67 -22.73 -10.77
C ASP A 581 20.20 -22.27 -10.67
N ARG A 582 19.93 -21.26 -9.86
CA ARG A 582 18.58 -20.72 -9.65
C ARG A 582 17.95 -20.21 -10.96
N LEU A 583 18.68 -19.41 -11.73
CA LEU A 583 18.24 -18.97 -13.05
C LEU A 583 17.96 -20.16 -13.99
N SER A 584 18.87 -21.12 -14.03
CA SER A 584 18.72 -22.31 -14.88
C SER A 584 17.51 -23.15 -14.46
N ILE A 585 17.30 -23.32 -13.16
CA ILE A 585 16.18 -24.08 -12.60
C ILE A 585 14.86 -23.36 -12.89
N TYR A 586 14.76 -22.06 -12.60
CA TYR A 586 13.55 -21.30 -12.87
C TYR A 586 13.18 -21.27 -14.36
N MET A 587 14.18 -21.15 -15.26
CA MET A 587 13.95 -21.21 -16.71
C MET A 587 13.44 -22.57 -17.19
N GLY A 588 13.79 -23.65 -16.55
CA GLY A 588 13.29 -25.00 -16.87
C GLY A 588 11.98 -25.35 -16.16
N ASP A 589 11.57 -24.58 -15.17
CA ASP A 589 10.36 -24.78 -14.39
C ASP A 589 9.26 -23.78 -14.80
N PHE A 590 9.26 -22.58 -14.26
CA PHE A 590 8.16 -21.59 -14.43
C PHE A 590 8.58 -20.31 -15.14
N LEU A 591 9.86 -19.92 -15.11
CA LEU A 591 10.36 -18.67 -15.70
C LEU A 591 10.72 -18.85 -17.18
N ASN A 592 9.72 -19.23 -17.97
CA ASN A 592 9.79 -19.45 -19.41
C ASN A 592 8.47 -19.03 -20.07
N GLU A 593 8.38 -19.14 -21.40
CA GLU A 593 7.17 -18.72 -22.12
C GLU A 593 5.90 -19.39 -21.57
N LYS A 594 5.94 -20.70 -21.32
CA LYS A 594 4.78 -21.45 -20.85
C LYS A 594 4.35 -21.02 -19.44
N GLY A 595 5.29 -20.91 -18.51
CA GLY A 595 5.02 -20.53 -17.12
C GLY A 595 4.53 -19.08 -17.01
N VAL A 596 5.22 -18.15 -17.68
CA VAL A 596 4.80 -16.73 -17.70
C VAL A 596 3.42 -16.58 -18.34
N ARG A 597 3.11 -17.31 -19.40
CA ARG A 597 1.79 -17.27 -20.03
C ARG A 597 0.68 -17.87 -19.19
N ALA A 598 0.99 -18.83 -18.35
CA ALA A 598 0.01 -19.36 -17.38
C ALA A 598 -0.51 -18.27 -16.42
N ILE A 599 0.34 -17.28 -16.10
CA ILE A 599 -0.02 -16.09 -15.32
C ILE A 599 -0.65 -15.02 -16.22
N TRP A 600 -0.04 -14.73 -17.35
CA TRP A 600 -0.44 -13.62 -18.22
C TRP A 600 -1.82 -13.82 -18.90
N ASP A 601 -2.08 -15.02 -19.46
CA ASP A 601 -3.29 -15.24 -20.24
C ASP A 601 -4.59 -15.08 -19.42
N PRO A 602 -4.73 -15.55 -18.17
CA PRO A 602 -5.86 -15.21 -17.31
C PRO A 602 -6.00 -13.70 -17.03
N MET A 603 -4.88 -13.01 -16.74
CA MET A 603 -4.90 -11.57 -16.51
C MET A 603 -5.35 -10.80 -17.77
N TYR A 604 -4.86 -11.22 -18.93
CA TYR A 604 -5.28 -10.69 -20.21
C TYR A 604 -6.79 -10.84 -20.43
N ASN A 605 -7.35 -12.00 -20.17
CA ASN A 605 -8.76 -12.28 -20.34
C ASN A 605 -9.65 -11.40 -19.43
N LEU A 606 -9.23 -11.16 -18.20
CA LEU A 606 -9.92 -10.23 -17.29
C LEU A 606 -9.96 -8.80 -17.87
N LEU A 607 -8.82 -8.31 -18.31
CA LEU A 607 -8.71 -6.94 -18.83
C LEU A 607 -9.52 -6.76 -20.14
N MET A 608 -9.48 -7.75 -21.03
CA MET A 608 -10.13 -7.67 -22.33
C MET A 608 -11.65 -7.55 -22.25
N GLY A 609 -12.26 -8.00 -21.18
CA GLY A 609 -13.68 -7.80 -20.91
C GLY A 609 -14.12 -6.32 -21.00
N GLU A 610 -13.26 -5.40 -20.55
CA GLU A 610 -13.53 -3.94 -20.52
C GLU A 610 -12.62 -3.11 -21.43
N TRP A 611 -11.67 -3.74 -22.13
CA TRP A 611 -10.63 -3.03 -22.87
C TRP A 611 -11.14 -2.12 -23.97
N GLN A 612 -12.16 -2.57 -24.72
CA GLN A 612 -12.74 -1.76 -25.80
C GLN A 612 -13.30 -0.43 -25.28
N ARG A 613 -14.05 -0.47 -24.15
CA ARG A 613 -14.59 0.73 -23.51
C ARG A 613 -13.49 1.65 -23.03
N HIS A 614 -12.45 1.08 -22.40
CA HIS A 614 -11.29 1.84 -21.97
C HIS A 614 -10.62 2.56 -23.14
N ARG A 615 -10.35 1.85 -24.21
CA ARG A 615 -9.72 2.41 -25.40
C ARG A 615 -10.52 3.57 -25.97
N ASP A 616 -11.82 3.39 -26.14
CA ASP A 616 -12.70 4.41 -26.74
C ASP A 616 -12.81 5.66 -25.84
N ALA A 617 -12.72 5.50 -24.51
CA ALA A 617 -12.79 6.62 -23.57
C ALA A 617 -11.48 7.38 -23.40
N VAL A 618 -10.34 6.70 -23.57
CA VAL A 618 -9.01 7.28 -23.29
C VAL A 618 -8.34 7.80 -24.55
N TYR A 619 -8.54 7.12 -25.69
CA TYR A 619 -7.84 7.43 -26.93
C TYR A 619 -8.84 7.89 -28.00
N ASN A 620 -8.70 9.12 -28.45
CA ASN A 620 -9.49 9.66 -29.57
C ASN A 620 -9.06 9.10 -30.93
N ASN A 621 -8.11 8.16 -30.93
CA ASN A 621 -7.59 7.55 -32.16
C ASN A 621 -7.85 6.04 -32.11
N PRO A 622 -8.71 5.48 -33.01
CA PRO A 622 -9.00 4.04 -33.01
C PRO A 622 -7.81 3.17 -33.39
N TRP A 623 -6.74 3.77 -33.88
CA TRP A 623 -5.51 3.09 -34.30
C TRP A 623 -4.41 3.16 -33.27
N TRP A 624 -4.58 3.87 -32.15
CA TRP A 624 -3.57 4.06 -31.14
C TRP A 624 -4.15 3.90 -29.72
N PRO A 625 -3.50 3.19 -28.81
CA PRO A 625 -2.32 2.35 -29.07
C PRO A 625 -2.72 1.08 -29.83
N ASN A 626 -1.82 0.55 -30.65
CA ASN A 626 -2.05 -0.72 -31.30
C ASN A 626 -1.78 -1.87 -30.32
N TYR A 627 -2.71 -2.09 -29.42
CA TYR A 627 -2.60 -3.09 -28.36
C TYR A 627 -2.24 -4.49 -28.90
N ASN A 628 -2.78 -4.88 -30.04
CA ASN A 628 -2.49 -6.19 -30.64
C ASN A 628 -1.04 -6.30 -31.12
N ASP A 629 -0.44 -5.23 -31.60
CA ASP A 629 0.95 -5.21 -32.02
C ASP A 629 1.89 -5.27 -30.79
N GLU A 630 1.58 -4.52 -29.73
CA GLU A 630 2.31 -4.57 -28.46
C GLU A 630 2.20 -5.95 -27.80
N LEU A 631 1.01 -6.53 -27.80
CA LEU A 631 0.80 -7.88 -27.29
C LEU A 631 1.61 -8.93 -28.09
N ARG A 632 1.58 -8.84 -29.42
CA ARG A 632 2.35 -9.72 -30.29
C ARG A 632 3.85 -9.55 -30.09
N SER A 633 4.32 -8.30 -30.03
CA SER A 633 5.73 -7.97 -29.79
C SER A 633 6.23 -8.54 -28.46
N SER A 634 5.46 -8.32 -27.39
CA SER A 634 5.82 -8.81 -26.06
C SER A 634 5.80 -10.33 -25.93
N ARG A 635 4.83 -10.99 -26.60
CA ARG A 635 4.80 -12.46 -26.67
C ARG A 635 5.97 -13.02 -27.48
N ASN A 636 6.32 -12.39 -28.58
CA ASN A 636 7.49 -12.77 -29.40
C ASN A 636 8.81 -12.55 -28.62
N TRP A 637 8.90 -11.47 -27.85
CA TRP A 637 10.02 -11.24 -26.96
C TRP A 637 10.15 -12.38 -25.95
N LEU A 638 9.06 -12.75 -25.29
CA LEU A 638 9.02 -13.81 -24.27
C LEU A 638 9.45 -15.17 -24.85
N SER A 639 8.98 -15.51 -26.06
CA SER A 639 9.32 -16.78 -26.71
C SER A 639 10.81 -16.94 -27.01
N GLN A 640 11.56 -15.84 -27.13
CA GLN A 640 12.99 -15.85 -27.38
C GLN A 640 13.84 -15.74 -26.10
N ARG A 641 13.28 -15.14 -25.03
CA ARG A 641 14.05 -14.72 -23.87
C ARG A 641 14.81 -15.83 -23.16
N THR A 642 14.19 -16.96 -22.92
CA THR A 642 14.84 -18.10 -22.25
C THR A 642 16.08 -18.55 -23.00
N ALA A 643 16.01 -18.66 -24.32
CA ALA A 643 17.16 -19.06 -25.14
C ALA A 643 18.30 -18.03 -25.10
N GLU A 644 17.96 -16.74 -25.12
CA GLU A 644 18.94 -15.67 -25.00
C GLU A 644 19.58 -15.64 -23.60
N MET A 645 18.81 -15.83 -22.53
CA MET A 645 19.36 -15.88 -21.17
C MET A 645 20.40 -17.01 -20.99
N TYR A 646 20.16 -18.20 -21.55
CA TYR A 646 21.18 -19.26 -21.55
C TYR A 646 22.47 -18.81 -22.24
N LYS A 647 22.39 -18.12 -23.41
CA LYS A 647 23.57 -17.57 -24.08
C LYS A 647 24.28 -16.52 -23.22
N HIS A 648 23.52 -15.64 -22.57
CA HIS A 648 24.07 -14.57 -21.71
C HIS A 648 24.85 -15.17 -20.53
N ILE A 649 24.27 -16.15 -19.82
CA ILE A 649 24.92 -16.84 -18.70
C ILE A 649 26.19 -17.55 -19.19
N GLY A 650 26.08 -18.37 -20.23
CA GLY A 650 27.22 -19.10 -20.78
C GLY A 650 28.38 -18.20 -21.21
N SER A 651 28.05 -17.07 -21.86
CA SER A 651 29.05 -16.09 -22.29
C SER A 651 29.68 -15.32 -21.14
N GLN A 652 28.86 -14.89 -20.16
CA GLN A 652 29.33 -14.09 -19.03
C GLN A 652 30.29 -14.86 -18.13
N PHE A 653 30.00 -16.14 -17.88
CA PHE A 653 30.77 -16.97 -16.95
C PHE A 653 31.67 -17.99 -17.64
N ASN A 654 31.85 -17.84 -18.96
CA ASN A 654 32.67 -18.76 -19.78
C ASN A 654 32.32 -20.24 -19.57
N LEU A 655 31.02 -20.52 -19.42
CA LEU A 655 30.50 -21.88 -19.31
C LEU A 655 30.33 -22.51 -20.70
N GLY A 656 30.52 -23.80 -20.81
CA GLY A 656 30.23 -24.50 -22.05
C GLY A 656 28.74 -24.46 -22.42
N SER A 657 28.30 -25.29 -23.33
CA SER A 657 26.87 -25.40 -23.65
C SER A 657 26.10 -26.01 -22.49
N PRO A 658 24.93 -25.47 -22.09
CA PRO A 658 24.10 -26.12 -21.07
C PRO A 658 23.53 -27.40 -21.61
N ILE A 659 23.45 -28.43 -20.76
CA ILE A 659 22.93 -29.75 -21.10
C ILE A 659 21.41 -29.72 -21.01
N PRO A 660 20.66 -30.15 -22.06
CA PRO A 660 19.24 -30.42 -21.98
C PRO A 660 18.95 -31.45 -20.88
N LEU A 661 18.08 -31.05 -19.94
CA LEU A 661 17.71 -31.85 -18.77
C LEU A 661 16.19 -31.92 -18.65
N THR A 662 15.71 -33.13 -18.43
CA THR A 662 14.31 -33.36 -18.01
C THR A 662 14.29 -34.06 -16.67
N ILE A 663 13.38 -33.69 -15.78
CA ILE A 663 13.08 -34.40 -14.54
C ILE A 663 11.58 -34.72 -14.57
N ASN A 664 11.22 -35.96 -14.30
CA ASN A 664 9.84 -36.45 -14.26
C ASN A 664 9.63 -37.33 -13.02
N VAL A 665 8.39 -37.54 -12.66
CA VAL A 665 7.97 -38.46 -11.59
C VAL A 665 7.20 -39.63 -12.20
N GLU A 666 7.53 -40.83 -11.80
CA GLU A 666 6.85 -42.07 -12.18
C GLU A 666 6.12 -42.66 -10.97
N ASN A 667 4.90 -43.12 -11.18
CA ASN A 667 4.01 -43.65 -10.13
C ASN A 667 3.59 -42.65 -9.05
N GLY A 668 3.66 -41.36 -9.32
CA GLY A 668 3.25 -40.28 -8.42
C GLY A 668 2.21 -39.35 -9.02
N GLU A 669 1.59 -38.54 -8.21
CA GLU A 669 0.69 -37.49 -8.64
C GLU A 669 1.49 -36.22 -9.02
N GLU A 670 1.18 -35.63 -10.20
CA GLU A 670 1.91 -34.46 -10.71
C GLU A 670 1.71 -33.21 -9.84
N ASP A 671 0.58 -33.13 -9.14
CA ASP A 671 0.21 -31.97 -8.38
C ASP A 671 0.77 -31.95 -6.93
N LEU A 672 1.38 -33.06 -6.48
CA LEU A 672 2.03 -33.10 -5.17
C LEU A 672 3.47 -32.59 -5.27
N VAL A 673 3.64 -31.31 -5.03
CA VAL A 673 4.93 -30.62 -5.03
C VAL A 673 5.78 -31.08 -3.85
N GLY A 674 7.00 -31.51 -4.09
CA GLY A 674 7.92 -31.94 -3.03
C GLY A 674 9.37 -32.00 -3.46
N LEU A 675 9.64 -32.00 -4.76
CA LEU A 675 11.01 -32.06 -5.27
C LEU A 675 11.73 -30.73 -5.09
N THR A 676 12.97 -30.80 -4.60
CA THR A 676 13.94 -29.71 -4.66
C THR A 676 15.08 -30.08 -5.59
N PHE A 677 15.54 -29.12 -6.35
CA PHE A 677 16.68 -29.22 -7.24
C PHE A 677 17.76 -28.24 -6.78
N ASN A 678 18.90 -28.73 -6.31
CA ASN A 678 19.95 -27.91 -5.70
C ASN A 678 19.40 -26.90 -4.66
N ASP A 679 18.58 -27.40 -3.75
CA ASP A 679 17.90 -26.64 -2.68
C ASP A 679 16.79 -25.68 -3.17
N VAL A 680 16.55 -25.59 -4.48
CA VAL A 680 15.47 -24.78 -5.06
C VAL A 680 14.23 -25.64 -5.24
N PRO A 681 13.09 -25.31 -4.60
CA PRO A 681 11.85 -26.05 -4.80
C PRO A 681 11.36 -25.94 -6.25
N LEU A 682 10.98 -27.08 -6.86
CA LEU A 682 10.29 -27.09 -8.13
C LEU A 682 8.79 -26.78 -7.92
N THR A 683 8.18 -26.05 -8.85
CA THR A 683 6.75 -25.72 -8.78
C THR A 683 5.85 -26.91 -9.06
N LYS A 684 6.39 -27.87 -9.80
CA LYS A 684 5.79 -29.17 -10.12
C LYS A 684 6.84 -30.27 -9.91
N ASN A 685 6.41 -31.50 -9.82
CA ASN A 685 7.32 -32.65 -9.79
C ASN A 685 7.93 -32.93 -11.18
N SER A 686 8.22 -31.87 -11.94
CA SER A 686 8.79 -31.94 -13.27
C SER A 686 9.65 -30.74 -13.59
N PHE A 687 10.65 -30.98 -14.44
CA PHE A 687 11.53 -29.94 -14.98
C PHE A 687 11.79 -30.26 -16.46
N ASP A 688 11.73 -29.25 -17.32
CA ASP A 688 12.08 -29.37 -18.74
C ASP A 688 12.84 -28.11 -19.21
N GLY A 689 14.15 -28.20 -19.21
CA GLY A 689 15.01 -27.06 -19.54
C GLY A 689 16.43 -27.46 -19.91
N LYS A 690 17.35 -26.54 -19.68
CA LYS A 690 18.78 -26.78 -19.79
C LYS A 690 19.46 -26.39 -18.48
N PHE A 691 20.53 -27.06 -18.17
CA PHE A 691 21.26 -26.80 -16.93
C PHE A 691 22.75 -26.64 -17.19
N TYR A 692 23.35 -25.67 -16.51
CA TYR A 692 24.80 -25.49 -16.45
C TYR A 692 25.32 -26.23 -15.23
N PHE A 693 26.07 -27.27 -15.45
CA PHE A 693 26.65 -28.06 -14.36
C PHE A 693 27.84 -27.30 -13.76
N THR A 694 27.57 -26.39 -12.87
CA THR A 694 28.56 -25.67 -12.07
C THR A 694 29.00 -26.48 -10.86
N ARG A 695 28.15 -27.40 -10.43
CA ARG A 695 28.33 -28.39 -9.35
C ARG A 695 27.52 -29.65 -9.63
N ALA A 696 27.63 -30.65 -8.76
CA ALA A 696 26.75 -31.83 -8.83
C ALA A 696 25.27 -31.44 -8.76
N ILE A 697 24.41 -32.16 -9.46
CA ILE A 697 22.96 -32.09 -9.24
C ILE A 697 22.63 -32.81 -7.94
N ARG A 698 21.80 -32.14 -7.11
CA ARG A 698 21.18 -32.73 -5.95
C ARG A 698 19.67 -32.64 -6.10
N LEU A 699 18.98 -33.78 -6.06
CA LEU A 699 17.53 -33.82 -6.01
C LEU A 699 17.10 -34.47 -4.71
N GLU A 700 16.14 -33.85 -4.05
CA GLU A 700 15.53 -34.32 -2.81
C GLU A 700 14.02 -34.24 -2.90
N ASN A 701 13.33 -35.12 -2.22
CA ASN A 701 11.91 -35.02 -2.03
C ASN A 701 11.58 -34.61 -0.58
N ASN A 702 10.88 -33.50 -0.43
CA ASN A 702 10.41 -33.02 0.87
C ASN A 702 8.91 -33.35 1.12
N ASN A 703 8.34 -34.26 0.33
CA ASN A 703 6.96 -34.71 0.49
C ASN A 703 6.92 -36.14 0.99
N ASP A 704 6.60 -36.34 2.26
CA ASP A 704 6.52 -37.65 2.89
C ASP A 704 5.33 -38.50 2.43
N GLU A 705 4.31 -37.88 1.82
CA GLU A 705 3.15 -38.61 1.27
C GLU A 705 3.48 -39.35 -0.03
N GLN A 706 4.55 -38.93 -0.73
CA GLN A 706 5.05 -39.56 -1.94
C GLN A 706 6.55 -39.85 -1.81
N PRO A 707 6.97 -40.79 -0.98
CA PRO A 707 8.39 -41.12 -0.81
C PRO A 707 8.99 -41.58 -2.12
N ILE A 708 10.25 -41.21 -2.37
CA ILE A 708 11.02 -41.67 -3.52
C ILE A 708 11.78 -42.96 -3.17
N ALA A 709 11.52 -44.00 -3.90
CA ALA A 709 12.23 -45.28 -3.77
C ALA A 709 13.57 -45.29 -4.51
N GLY A 710 13.67 -44.52 -5.58
CA GLY A 710 14.87 -44.47 -6.40
C GLY A 710 14.76 -43.53 -7.59
N TRP A 711 15.79 -43.48 -8.37
CA TRP A 711 15.99 -42.59 -9.50
C TRP A 711 16.43 -43.36 -10.72
N ARG A 712 15.75 -43.17 -11.88
CA ARG A 712 16.19 -43.66 -13.17
C ARG A 712 16.88 -42.55 -13.92
N ILE A 713 18.11 -42.75 -14.33
CA ILE A 713 18.98 -41.79 -15.01
C ILE A 713 19.26 -42.25 -16.41
N ALA A 714 18.85 -41.50 -17.41
CA ALA A 714 19.11 -41.76 -18.83
C ALA A 714 20.06 -40.68 -19.37
N GLU A 715 21.26 -41.10 -19.71
CA GLU A 715 22.33 -40.26 -20.26
C GLU A 715 22.49 -40.53 -21.74
N THR A 716 22.35 -39.53 -22.60
CA THR A 716 22.58 -39.64 -24.03
C THR A 716 23.94 -39.08 -24.39
N LYS A 717 24.76 -39.85 -25.04
CA LYS A 717 26.08 -39.47 -25.54
C LYS A 717 26.26 -39.98 -26.98
N SER A 718 26.62 -39.04 -27.89
CA SER A 718 26.84 -39.38 -29.31
C SER A 718 25.68 -40.16 -29.95
N GLY A 719 24.43 -39.84 -29.56
CA GLY A 719 23.22 -40.49 -30.09
C GLY A 719 22.85 -41.83 -29.43
N SER A 720 23.67 -42.38 -28.53
CA SER A 720 23.37 -43.59 -27.76
C SER A 720 22.91 -43.20 -26.34
N THR A 721 21.85 -43.80 -25.85
CA THR A 721 21.32 -43.57 -24.49
C THR A 721 21.62 -44.80 -23.61
N THR A 722 22.25 -44.54 -22.47
CA THR A 722 22.43 -45.51 -21.40
C THR A 722 21.54 -45.14 -20.22
N THR A 723 20.90 -46.17 -19.63
CA THR A 723 20.00 -45.99 -18.48
C THR A 723 20.53 -46.77 -17.30
N ARG A 724 20.49 -46.18 -16.12
CA ARG A 724 20.80 -46.82 -14.83
C ARG A 724 19.82 -46.37 -13.77
N GLU A 725 19.66 -47.16 -12.74
CA GLU A 725 18.84 -46.87 -11.58
C GLU A 725 19.71 -46.72 -10.33
N ILE A 726 19.34 -45.79 -9.45
CA ILE A 726 19.96 -45.57 -8.16
C ILE A 726 18.84 -45.61 -7.13
N SER A 727 18.99 -46.48 -6.13
CA SER A 727 18.04 -46.59 -5.01
C SER A 727 18.32 -45.48 -3.99
N GLY A 728 17.25 -44.94 -3.36
CA GLY A 728 17.34 -43.94 -2.30
C GLY A 728 16.43 -42.74 -2.53
N SER A 729 16.14 -42.03 -1.47
CA SER A 729 15.25 -40.85 -1.48
C SER A 729 15.90 -39.56 -2.04
N THR A 730 17.23 -39.54 -2.07
CA THR A 730 18.01 -38.40 -2.60
C THR A 730 18.87 -38.85 -3.76
N LEU A 731 19.06 -38.00 -4.74
CA LEU A 731 20.01 -38.18 -5.83
C LEU A 731 21.13 -37.16 -5.74
N SER A 732 22.37 -37.62 -5.75
CA SER A 732 23.55 -36.79 -6.01
C SER A 732 24.22 -37.29 -7.28
N LEU A 733 24.29 -36.42 -8.29
CA LEU A 733 24.85 -36.75 -9.60
C LEU A 733 25.93 -35.76 -9.96
N GLU A 734 27.16 -36.26 -10.03
CA GLU A 734 28.30 -35.48 -10.57
C GLU A 734 28.08 -35.10 -12.03
N MET A 735 28.82 -34.11 -12.54
CA MET A 735 28.71 -33.66 -13.91
C MET A 735 28.75 -34.79 -14.90
N PRO A 736 27.64 -35.12 -15.60
CA PRO A 736 27.61 -36.19 -16.55
C PRO A 736 28.31 -35.83 -17.85
N ALA A 737 29.05 -36.76 -18.41
CA ALA A 737 29.67 -36.60 -19.72
C ALA A 737 28.67 -36.94 -20.84
N CYS A 738 27.52 -36.29 -20.89
CA CYS A 738 26.44 -36.54 -21.84
C CYS A 738 26.02 -35.26 -22.58
N SER A 739 25.29 -35.42 -23.68
CA SER A 739 24.71 -34.34 -24.46
C SER A 739 23.24 -34.08 -24.12
N LYS A 740 22.59 -35.00 -23.39
CA LYS A 740 21.23 -34.88 -22.86
C LYS A 740 21.09 -35.78 -21.64
N LEU A 741 20.40 -35.30 -20.63
CA LEU A 741 20.12 -36.00 -19.38
C LEU A 741 18.60 -36.04 -19.13
N ALA A 742 18.09 -37.23 -18.77
CA ALA A 742 16.74 -37.36 -18.27
C ALA A 742 16.78 -38.13 -16.94
N ILE A 743 16.10 -37.57 -15.94
CA ILE A 743 16.00 -38.14 -14.60
C ILE A 743 14.52 -38.41 -14.31
N THR A 744 14.22 -39.62 -13.82
CA THR A 744 12.88 -39.97 -13.37
C THR A 744 12.93 -40.34 -11.89
N ALA A 745 12.24 -39.62 -11.05
CA ALA A 745 11.99 -40.00 -9.67
C ALA A 745 10.95 -41.11 -9.62
N ILE A 746 11.25 -42.22 -8.99
CA ILE A 746 10.36 -43.38 -8.87
C ILE A 746 9.71 -43.30 -7.48
N VAL A 747 8.41 -42.96 -7.44
CA VAL A 747 7.64 -42.91 -6.19
C VAL A 747 7.38 -44.34 -5.71
N GLY A 748 7.59 -44.58 -4.44
CA GLY A 748 7.39 -45.85 -3.75
C GLY A 748 8.21 -45.89 -2.47
N THR A 749 7.94 -46.87 -1.64
CA THR A 749 8.79 -47.16 -0.49
C THR A 749 10.07 -47.84 -0.95
N PRO A 750 11.26 -47.44 -0.49
CA PRO A 750 12.51 -48.16 -0.82
C PRO A 750 12.39 -49.64 -0.43
N ASP A 751 12.54 -50.52 -1.39
CA ASP A 751 12.55 -51.95 -1.12
C ASP A 751 13.81 -52.34 -0.33
N GLY A 752 13.60 -52.62 0.95
CA GLY A 752 14.43 -53.48 1.75
C GLY A 752 15.69 -52.95 2.40
N MET A 753 15.72 -53.16 3.71
CA MET A 753 16.88 -53.21 4.63
C MET A 753 17.80 -51.98 4.69
N GLY A 754 17.25 -50.86 4.88
CA GLY A 754 17.89 -49.73 5.57
C GLY A 754 17.23 -49.55 6.92
N THR A 755 18.00 -49.54 7.98
CA THR A 755 17.61 -49.38 9.37
C THR A 755 16.48 -48.39 9.55
N ILE A 756 15.35 -48.82 10.10
CA ILE A 756 14.28 -47.96 10.60
C ILE A 756 14.90 -47.14 11.73
N THR A 757 15.45 -45.99 11.42
CA THR A 757 15.51 -44.89 12.35
C THR A 757 14.10 -44.33 12.37
N THR A 758 13.38 -44.55 13.45
CA THR A 758 12.12 -43.87 13.74
C THR A 758 12.34 -42.35 13.53
N LEU A 759 11.84 -41.84 12.39
CA LEU A 759 11.77 -40.43 12.17
C LEU A 759 10.92 -39.84 13.29
N PRO A 760 11.31 -38.70 13.87
CA PRO A 760 10.45 -38.00 14.81
C PRO A 760 9.11 -37.75 14.13
N ASP A 761 8.03 -37.99 14.86
CA ASP A 761 6.67 -37.74 14.45
C ASP A 761 6.53 -36.32 13.86
N LEU A 762 6.45 -36.22 12.54
CA LEU A 762 6.33 -34.97 11.78
C LEU A 762 4.96 -34.32 11.90
N SER A 763 4.01 -34.94 12.63
CA SER A 763 2.79 -34.28 13.10
C SER A 763 3.11 -33.12 14.09
N GLN A 764 4.36 -33.03 14.56
CA GLN A 764 4.88 -32.01 15.45
C GLN A 764 5.87 -31.09 14.74
N GLY A 765 5.44 -30.45 13.65
CA GLY A 765 6.23 -29.40 13.02
C GLY A 765 6.45 -28.20 13.93
N ASN A 766 7.35 -27.32 13.57
CA ASN A 766 7.53 -26.04 14.25
C ASN A 766 6.91 -24.92 13.45
N VAL A 767 6.43 -23.89 14.14
CA VAL A 767 6.06 -22.60 13.55
C VAL A 767 7.21 -21.64 13.78
N TYR A 768 7.68 -21.00 12.70
CA TYR A 768 8.74 -20.01 12.74
C TYR A 768 8.19 -18.64 12.33
N ASP A 769 8.81 -17.57 12.80
CA ASP A 769 8.64 -16.25 12.21
C ASP A 769 9.48 -16.11 10.93
N LEU A 770 9.37 -14.97 10.27
CA LEU A 770 10.11 -14.69 9.02
C LEU A 770 11.64 -14.65 9.21
N ASN A 771 12.10 -14.51 10.43
CA ASN A 771 13.52 -14.52 10.77
C ASN A 771 14.05 -15.92 11.12
N GLY A 772 13.24 -16.96 10.92
CA GLY A 772 13.59 -18.35 11.25
C GLY A 772 13.56 -18.67 12.74
N ARG A 773 13.06 -17.77 13.60
CA ARG A 773 12.94 -18.00 15.04
C ARG A 773 11.74 -18.90 15.32
N ILE A 774 11.92 -19.93 16.13
CA ILE A 774 10.82 -20.81 16.55
C ILE A 774 9.85 -20.03 17.42
N ILE A 775 8.63 -19.82 16.94
CA ILE A 775 7.51 -19.23 17.69
C ILE A 775 6.73 -20.30 18.44
N ARG A 776 6.59 -21.50 17.85
CA ARG A 776 6.02 -22.68 18.49
C ARG A 776 6.80 -23.92 18.11
N GLN A 777 7.02 -24.76 19.08
CA GLN A 777 7.69 -26.05 18.90
C GLN A 777 6.70 -27.21 19.02
N GLY A 778 6.85 -28.20 18.17
CA GLY A 778 6.04 -29.43 18.23
C GLY A 778 4.58 -29.26 17.75
N THR A 779 4.28 -28.23 16.95
CA THR A 779 2.94 -28.03 16.36
C THR A 779 3.03 -27.18 15.09
N THR A 780 2.10 -27.40 14.19
CA THR A 780 1.90 -26.57 12.99
C THR A 780 0.73 -25.59 13.15
N SER A 781 0.05 -25.62 14.32
CA SER A 781 -1.12 -24.76 14.57
C SER A 781 -0.71 -23.32 14.77
N LEU A 782 -1.39 -22.42 14.06
CA LEU A 782 -1.30 -20.97 14.20
C LEU A 782 -2.32 -20.39 15.18
N GLU A 783 -3.19 -21.22 15.77
CA GLU A 783 -4.25 -20.79 16.68
C GLU A 783 -3.68 -20.02 17.89
N GLY A 784 -4.22 -18.83 18.19
CA GLY A 784 -3.74 -17.98 19.29
C GLY A 784 -2.49 -17.16 19.01
N LEU A 785 -1.85 -17.28 17.84
CA LEU A 785 -0.80 -16.34 17.41
C LEU A 785 -1.42 -15.05 16.87
N PRO A 786 -0.75 -13.91 16.89
CA PRO A 786 -1.19 -12.69 16.21
C PRO A 786 -1.42 -12.91 14.71
N HIS A 787 -2.19 -12.02 14.05
CA HIS A 787 -2.20 -11.98 12.60
C HIS A 787 -0.81 -11.64 12.08
N GLY A 788 -0.33 -12.41 11.12
CA GLY A 788 1.02 -12.26 10.60
C GLY A 788 1.40 -13.43 9.68
N ILE A 789 2.62 -13.37 9.16
CA ILE A 789 3.16 -14.42 8.31
C ILE A 789 4.10 -15.29 9.14
N TYR A 790 3.92 -16.59 8.97
CA TYR A 790 4.69 -17.62 9.66
C TYR A 790 5.25 -18.61 8.65
N ILE A 791 6.33 -19.25 9.00
CA ILE A 791 6.87 -20.39 8.23
C ILE A 791 6.47 -21.68 8.96
N VAL A 792 5.69 -22.49 8.30
CA VAL A 792 5.22 -23.79 8.80
C VAL A 792 5.57 -24.84 7.77
N ASN A 793 6.32 -25.87 8.15
CA ASN A 793 6.80 -26.91 7.24
C ASN A 793 7.49 -26.31 6.00
N ARG A 794 8.36 -25.30 6.21
CA ARG A 794 9.08 -24.55 5.17
C ARG A 794 8.18 -23.78 4.19
N ARG A 795 6.91 -23.59 4.52
CA ARG A 795 5.96 -22.79 3.72
C ARG A 795 5.57 -21.53 4.47
N LYS A 796 5.44 -20.43 3.75
CA LYS A 796 4.90 -19.18 4.24
C LYS A 796 3.38 -19.35 4.41
N VAL A 797 2.87 -19.13 5.61
CA VAL A 797 1.45 -19.25 5.96
C VAL A 797 1.02 -17.94 6.59
N ILE A 798 -0.03 -17.36 6.06
CA ILE A 798 -0.65 -16.12 6.60
C ILE A 798 -1.71 -16.55 7.61
N LYS A 799 -1.68 -15.94 8.81
CA LYS A 799 -2.72 -16.07 9.81
C LYS A 799 -3.50 -14.78 9.91
#